data_9cad464a69a5f327d717b70e144f84a6
#
_entry.id   9cad464a69a5f327d717b70e144f84a6
#
_cell.length_a   1.000
_cell.length_b   1.000
_cell.length_c   1.000
_cell.angle_alpha   90.00
_cell.angle_beta   90.00
_cell.angle_gamma   90.00
#
_symmetry.space_group_name_H-M   'P 1'
#
loop_
_entity.id
_entity.type
_entity.pdbx_description
1 polymer ?
#
loop_
_entity_poly.entity_id
_entity_poly.type
_entity_poly.pdbx_seq_one_letter_code
_entity_poly.pdbx_strand_id
1 'polypeptide(L)'
;MARKPVSLPPVPTEDGDIETIDVAGFGALFAGPFGLAALERAIPDVRDGLIPVRRRILFGADEMGLRFAGKTRKSAQLVGEVMGKYHPHGDSSIYGAIINMAAPYEIRYPLLVGQGNMGSIDGDPAAAMRYTEVKLSALGEQIVRDLENARAAIVDWGRNYSEELAEPATLPSRFPVLLANGTTGIGYGDATFILPHNLRELISSACALIDDPALPIEQLAKLLPGPDFPGGSLIVGNDDWTQILETGQGRIIARARMHVEQEARETRLVVTELPFGLQRGFKDNQNPGVEGRIVERVNGQGYTGKPVEPALAGIVADVRNESSREAGTRLVIVLEKGVTPERAAAALFRYTDLQSAYSVSQKVSSPAGGGLAVVERMGTRHILLRYAAYQFDVLTRRTRYQLERAIDALALEEAIIVAHGNAEELVRMAKVAANREALATAIETTYAARLDPAPERRRRQAEFIADLPLRRYAKLDMDGTRERIGRLRIEIAEYQRLLGARDAMNGLLKTELGEIATKFGDDRRSEIDLNASAEVPSQDDILPDEPCYLVVTASGLVARHAATAFRAQKRGGAGATATKGDDDPIVSLIGASTRDRLWLLTDAGNLFGLRVADIDEVPRGGKGTNVRRFLSIGTDEKVVRAVRPPADGAGEVVIATANGKVLRSRISDYANLNAAGLKAIGLAGADRIIAAVTAAAGVQLLFVTSDGYAARWDIDDAPINGRGSQGVASVSVGAGATVVSMDVVTPADPRMVLTIGTTGKGKRTKLAEYPTKGRAIRGVRAMDLVAVNGATPRVAFSAVVSPRDDVILATRAGKAIVTGTDEIRAAARDTAGVAVVTPVANDEVAVGAVIGTDKPGQGPSGQTATAKTKPVAKPAAKAKPAATAKPAPATPPLKPATPTATPKTGPAATPPTSRPGPESTKPGKRQQGGPGFFE
;
A
#
# COMPACT_ATOMS: atom_id res chain seq x y z
N MET A 1 31.61 9.29 11.33
CA MET A 1 32.93 9.83 10.92
C MET A 1 32.65 10.96 9.95
N ALA A 2 32.89 12.21 10.36
CA ALA A 2 32.72 13.37 9.50
C ALA A 2 33.78 13.33 8.36
N ARG A 3 33.29 13.33 7.11
CA ARG A 3 34.19 13.44 5.95
C ARG A 3 34.84 14.82 5.99
N LYS A 4 36.18 14.85 5.94
CA LYS A 4 36.92 16.09 5.76
C LYS A 4 36.44 16.78 4.47
N PRO A 5 36.26 18.11 4.48
CA PRO A 5 35.94 18.83 3.26
C PRO A 5 37.06 18.60 2.24
N VAL A 6 36.67 18.21 1.04
CA VAL A 6 37.58 18.12 -0.10
C VAL A 6 38.00 19.55 -0.44
N SER A 7 39.25 19.91 -0.21
CA SER A 7 39.80 21.17 -0.69
C SER A 7 39.90 21.11 -2.21
N LEU A 8 39.17 21.98 -2.90
CA LEU A 8 39.30 22.14 -4.34
C LEU A 8 40.72 22.59 -4.65
N PRO A 9 41.34 22.04 -5.68
CA PRO A 9 42.64 22.53 -6.15
C PRO A 9 42.52 23.99 -6.64
N PRO A 10 43.63 24.81 -6.58
CA PRO A 10 43.59 26.20 -7.03
C PRO A 10 43.30 26.30 -8.53
N VAL A 11 42.55 27.31 -8.92
CA VAL A 11 42.28 27.64 -10.32
C VAL A 11 43.60 28.11 -10.94
N PRO A 12 43.95 27.71 -12.20
CA PRO A 12 45.15 28.12 -12.86
C PRO A 12 45.27 29.63 -12.91
N THR A 13 46.42 30.15 -12.53
CA THR A 13 46.79 31.58 -12.71
C THR A 13 47.15 31.86 -14.16
N GLU A 14 47.01 33.09 -14.62
CA GLU A 14 47.18 33.56 -16.01
C GLU A 14 48.61 33.34 -16.63
N ASP A 15 49.53 32.78 -15.92
CA ASP A 15 50.91 32.49 -16.36
C ASP A 15 51.10 31.07 -16.84
N GLY A 16 50.50 30.70 -17.92
CA GLY A 16 50.97 29.68 -18.91
C GLY A 16 51.43 28.29 -18.50
N ASP A 17 51.46 27.92 -17.23
CA ASP A 17 51.84 26.59 -16.79
C ASP A 17 50.66 25.62 -16.82
N ILE A 18 50.70 24.63 -17.69
CA ILE A 18 49.69 23.56 -17.76
C ILE A 18 49.86 22.65 -16.52
N GLU A 19 49.00 22.86 -15.53
CA GLU A 19 48.94 21.98 -14.37
C GLU A 19 48.37 20.62 -14.76
N THR A 20 49.13 19.58 -14.62
CA THR A 20 48.66 18.22 -14.87
C THR A 20 47.85 17.73 -13.69
N ILE A 21 46.55 17.62 -13.89
CA ILE A 21 45.63 17.02 -12.92
C ILE A 21 45.53 15.51 -13.22
N ASP A 22 45.61 14.68 -12.18
CA ASP A 22 45.40 13.24 -12.39
C ASP A 22 43.89 12.96 -12.70
N VAL A 23 43.61 11.78 -13.28
CA VAL A 23 42.25 11.40 -13.69
C VAL A 23 41.28 11.39 -12.50
N ALA A 24 41.77 11.09 -11.31
CA ALA A 24 40.93 11.09 -10.12
C ALA A 24 40.58 12.51 -9.64
N GLY A 25 41.59 13.42 -9.68
CA GLY A 25 41.39 14.86 -9.40
C GLY A 25 40.46 15.52 -10.42
N PHE A 26 40.68 15.25 -11.72
CA PHE A 26 39.79 15.71 -12.78
C PHE A 26 38.35 15.19 -12.60
N GLY A 27 38.20 13.86 -12.31
CA GLY A 27 36.88 13.29 -12.01
C GLY A 27 36.19 13.95 -10.82
N ALA A 28 36.94 14.29 -9.76
CA ALA A 28 36.38 14.98 -8.59
C ALA A 28 35.93 16.42 -8.90
N LEU A 29 36.68 17.14 -9.76
CA LEU A 29 36.34 18.48 -10.22
C LEU A 29 35.03 18.51 -11.03
N PHE A 30 34.81 17.50 -11.88
CA PHE A 30 33.59 17.39 -12.69
C PHE A 30 32.41 16.82 -11.92
N ALA A 31 32.63 15.83 -11.05
CA ALA A 31 31.55 15.16 -10.32
C ALA A 31 30.75 16.10 -9.41
N GLY A 32 31.42 17.09 -8.80
CA GLY A 32 30.77 18.09 -7.94
C GLY A 32 29.80 19.00 -8.69
N PRO A 33 30.24 19.78 -9.67
CA PRO A 33 29.37 20.67 -10.46
C PRO A 33 28.28 19.90 -11.24
N PHE A 34 28.63 18.76 -11.83
CA PHE A 34 27.66 17.90 -12.52
C PHE A 34 26.59 17.37 -11.56
N GLY A 35 26.99 16.87 -10.39
CA GLY A 35 26.09 16.39 -9.37
C GLY A 35 25.13 17.47 -8.87
N LEU A 36 25.66 18.70 -8.65
CA LEU A 36 24.84 19.84 -8.23
C LEU A 36 23.83 20.23 -9.32
N ALA A 37 24.27 20.35 -10.58
CA ALA A 37 23.36 20.65 -11.69
C ALA A 37 22.28 19.56 -11.89
N ALA A 38 22.63 18.28 -11.70
CA ALA A 38 21.66 17.18 -11.75
C ALA A 38 20.66 17.24 -10.60
N LEU A 39 21.11 17.63 -9.39
CA LEU A 39 20.23 17.81 -8.23
C LEU A 39 19.28 19.00 -8.42
N GLU A 40 19.78 20.14 -8.88
CA GLU A 40 18.97 21.35 -9.15
C GLU A 40 17.86 21.08 -10.18
N ARG A 41 18.11 20.20 -11.16
CA ARG A 41 17.11 19.82 -12.17
C ARG A 41 16.02 18.90 -11.62
N ALA A 42 16.34 18.07 -10.62
CA ALA A 42 15.47 17.01 -10.14
C ALA A 42 14.76 17.33 -8.82
N ILE A 43 15.36 18.17 -7.98
CA ILE A 43 14.86 18.47 -6.64
C ILE A 43 14.11 19.82 -6.66
N PRO A 44 12.86 19.88 -6.16
CA PRO A 44 12.06 21.10 -6.18
C PRO A 44 12.58 22.15 -5.18
N ASP A 45 12.45 23.42 -5.54
CA ASP A 45 12.71 24.53 -4.63
C ASP A 45 11.61 24.61 -3.56
N VAL A 46 11.98 24.72 -2.30
CA VAL A 46 11.03 24.73 -1.17
C VAL A 46 10.10 25.94 -1.18
N ARG A 47 10.49 27.04 -1.84
CA ARG A 47 9.76 28.32 -1.88
C ARG A 47 8.53 28.23 -2.80
N ASP A 48 8.71 27.84 -4.06
CA ASP A 48 7.64 27.75 -5.05
C ASP A 48 7.19 26.32 -5.36
N GLY A 49 7.91 25.33 -4.84
CA GLY A 49 7.58 23.91 -4.99
C GLY A 49 7.83 23.34 -6.38
N LEU A 50 8.60 24.02 -7.22
CA LEU A 50 8.76 23.66 -8.63
C LEU A 50 10.22 23.28 -8.96
N ILE A 51 10.36 22.31 -9.85
CA ILE A 51 11.61 22.04 -10.54
C ILE A 51 11.76 23.02 -11.72
N PRO A 52 12.98 23.33 -12.19
CA PRO A 52 13.21 24.37 -13.21
C PRO A 52 12.37 24.21 -14.47
N VAL A 53 12.22 23.02 -15.02
CA VAL A 53 11.43 22.80 -16.24
C VAL A 53 9.96 23.17 -16.05
N ARG A 54 9.33 22.81 -14.91
CA ARG A 54 7.94 23.17 -14.61
C ARG A 54 7.78 24.66 -14.41
N ARG A 55 8.71 25.30 -13.71
CA ARG A 55 8.73 26.77 -13.51
C ARG A 55 8.81 27.51 -14.84
N ARG A 56 9.72 27.11 -15.72
CA ARG A 56 9.91 27.70 -17.05
C ARG A 56 8.72 27.48 -17.97
N ILE A 57 8.03 26.34 -17.89
CA ILE A 57 6.80 26.09 -18.65
C ILE A 57 5.67 27.03 -18.20
N LEU A 58 5.47 27.20 -16.90
CA LEU A 58 4.41 28.07 -16.37
C LEU A 58 4.72 29.54 -16.68
N PHE A 59 5.97 29.94 -16.56
CA PHE A 59 6.42 31.29 -16.94
C PHE A 59 6.30 31.54 -18.45
N GLY A 60 6.72 30.59 -19.30
CA GLY A 60 6.55 30.72 -20.77
C GLY A 60 5.07 30.75 -21.18
N ALA A 61 4.20 30.01 -20.49
CA ALA A 61 2.76 30.11 -20.72
C ALA A 61 2.21 31.50 -20.34
N ASP A 62 2.71 32.08 -19.25
CA ASP A 62 2.39 33.45 -18.83
C ASP A 62 2.82 34.48 -19.87
N GLU A 63 4.06 34.40 -20.36
CA GLU A 63 4.63 35.26 -21.40
C GLU A 63 3.81 35.21 -22.71
N MET A 64 3.36 34.00 -23.08
CA MET A 64 2.51 33.80 -24.25
C MET A 64 1.05 34.25 -24.05
N GLY A 65 0.67 34.73 -22.87
CA GLY A 65 -0.69 35.10 -22.52
C GLY A 65 -1.69 33.94 -22.54
N LEU A 66 -1.26 32.70 -22.22
CA LEU A 66 -2.10 31.51 -22.22
C LEU A 66 -2.97 31.46 -20.96
N ARG A 67 -3.85 32.43 -20.80
CA ARG A 67 -4.76 32.53 -19.64
C ARG A 67 -5.90 31.53 -19.67
N PHE A 68 -6.43 31.21 -18.48
CA PHE A 68 -7.56 30.28 -18.34
C PHE A 68 -8.80 30.73 -19.13
N ALA A 69 -9.13 32.02 -19.08
CA ALA A 69 -10.23 32.61 -19.85
C ALA A 69 -9.98 32.67 -21.34
N GLY A 70 -8.70 32.56 -21.80
CA GLY A 70 -8.28 32.63 -23.19
C GLY A 70 -8.46 31.29 -23.94
N LYS A 71 -8.07 31.34 -25.23
CA LYS A 71 -8.03 30.15 -26.09
C LYS A 71 -6.79 29.32 -25.81
N THR A 72 -6.88 28.01 -26.03
CA THR A 72 -5.74 27.10 -26.05
C THR A 72 -4.82 27.39 -27.24
N ARG A 73 -3.56 27.02 -27.13
CA ARG A 73 -2.59 27.02 -28.22
C ARG A 73 -1.92 25.66 -28.35
N LYS A 74 -1.38 25.37 -29.54
CA LYS A 74 -0.67 24.10 -29.79
C LYS A 74 0.46 23.92 -28.77
N SER A 75 0.55 22.73 -28.16
CA SER A 75 1.61 22.42 -27.20
C SER A 75 3.00 22.64 -27.79
N ALA A 76 3.17 22.38 -29.09
CA ALA A 76 4.41 22.64 -29.81
C ALA A 76 4.86 24.12 -29.78
N GLN A 77 3.93 25.07 -29.69
CA GLN A 77 4.27 26.49 -29.56
C GLN A 77 4.85 26.79 -28.18
N LEU A 78 4.24 26.27 -27.11
CA LEU A 78 4.76 26.43 -25.76
C LEU A 78 6.11 25.72 -25.59
N VAL A 79 6.26 24.49 -26.14
CA VAL A 79 7.54 23.76 -26.12
C VAL A 79 8.63 24.58 -26.81
N GLY A 80 8.35 25.13 -28.01
CA GLY A 80 9.30 25.96 -28.74
C GLY A 80 9.70 27.24 -27.99
N GLU A 81 8.73 27.92 -27.38
CA GLU A 81 8.96 29.13 -26.57
C GLU A 81 9.88 28.82 -25.38
N VAL A 82 9.57 27.77 -24.62
CA VAL A 82 10.34 27.40 -23.43
C VAL A 82 11.73 26.89 -23.80
N MET A 83 11.84 26.07 -24.84
CA MET A 83 13.12 25.49 -25.31
C MET A 83 14.04 26.60 -25.86
N GLY A 84 13.51 27.51 -26.66
CA GLY A 84 14.29 28.55 -27.32
C GLY A 84 14.78 29.64 -26.36
N LYS A 85 14.00 29.95 -25.32
CA LYS A 85 14.30 31.10 -24.44
C LYS A 85 14.86 30.72 -23.06
N TYR A 86 14.42 29.61 -22.48
CA TYR A 86 14.66 29.33 -21.05
C TYR A 86 15.24 27.96 -20.73
N HIS A 87 14.91 26.91 -21.52
CA HIS A 87 15.26 25.53 -21.15
C HIS A 87 15.95 24.80 -22.31
N PRO A 88 17.30 24.83 -22.40
CA PRO A 88 18.09 24.31 -23.53
C PRO A 88 18.21 22.78 -23.50
N HIS A 89 17.07 22.08 -23.52
CA HIS A 89 16.99 20.61 -23.44
C HIS A 89 15.99 20.10 -24.49
N GLY A 90 15.96 18.77 -24.71
CA GLY A 90 15.10 18.14 -25.70
C GLY A 90 13.61 18.45 -25.54
N ASP A 91 12.93 18.64 -26.65
CA ASP A 91 11.50 18.94 -26.76
C ASP A 91 10.61 17.90 -26.09
N SER A 92 11.02 16.63 -26.15
CA SER A 92 10.29 15.51 -25.55
C SER A 92 10.22 15.62 -24.01
N SER A 93 11.29 16.10 -23.36
CA SER A 93 11.31 16.31 -21.91
C SER A 93 10.39 17.43 -21.46
N ILE A 94 10.38 18.55 -22.22
CA ILE A 94 9.49 19.68 -21.97
C ILE A 94 8.04 19.27 -22.20
N TYR A 95 7.77 18.56 -23.31
CA TYR A 95 6.43 18.09 -23.62
C TYR A 95 5.92 17.08 -22.58
N GLY A 96 6.75 16.15 -22.13
CA GLY A 96 6.42 15.24 -21.03
C GLY A 96 6.03 15.96 -19.74
N ALA A 97 6.75 17.03 -19.37
CA ALA A 97 6.41 17.86 -18.23
C ALA A 97 5.07 18.62 -18.41
N ILE A 98 4.76 19.09 -19.63
CA ILE A 98 3.46 19.69 -19.96
C ILE A 98 2.33 18.67 -19.79
N ILE A 99 2.49 17.46 -20.32
CA ILE A 99 1.51 16.37 -20.18
C ILE A 99 1.27 16.05 -18.70
N ASN A 100 2.34 15.85 -17.94
CA ASN A 100 2.24 15.55 -16.52
C ASN A 100 1.47 16.63 -15.73
N MET A 101 1.73 17.94 -16.01
CA MET A 101 1.01 19.04 -15.37
C MET A 101 -0.44 19.21 -15.84
N ALA A 102 -0.84 18.58 -16.96
CA ALA A 102 -2.18 18.66 -17.52
C ALA A 102 -3.03 17.40 -17.25
N ALA A 103 -2.42 16.26 -16.90
CA ALA A 103 -3.09 14.98 -16.73
C ALA A 103 -3.68 14.82 -15.31
N PRO A 104 -5.02 14.77 -15.15
CA PRO A 104 -5.67 14.71 -13.83
C PRO A 104 -5.51 13.36 -13.10
N TYR A 105 -4.98 12.34 -13.77
CA TYR A 105 -4.64 11.05 -13.19
C TYR A 105 -3.20 10.99 -12.66
N GLU A 106 -2.33 11.92 -13.12
CA GLU A 106 -0.94 12.04 -12.68
C GLU A 106 -0.78 13.03 -11.53
N ILE A 107 -1.51 14.15 -11.58
CA ILE A 107 -1.36 15.28 -10.67
C ILE A 107 -2.68 15.59 -9.97
N ARG A 108 -2.64 15.81 -8.66
CA ARG A 108 -3.85 16.02 -7.84
C ARG A 108 -4.59 17.32 -8.21
N TYR A 109 -3.84 18.37 -8.54
CA TYR A 109 -4.33 19.69 -8.94
C TYR A 109 -3.64 20.12 -10.22
N PRO A 110 -4.23 19.84 -11.40
CA PRO A 110 -3.63 20.21 -12.70
C PRO A 110 -3.34 21.69 -12.83
N LEU A 111 -2.12 22.01 -13.27
CA LEU A 111 -1.65 23.39 -13.45
C LEU A 111 -1.90 23.90 -14.87
N LEU A 112 -2.07 22.98 -15.81
CA LEU A 112 -2.42 23.24 -17.20
C LEU A 112 -3.75 22.57 -17.54
N VAL A 113 -4.47 23.13 -18.50
CA VAL A 113 -5.63 22.50 -19.14
C VAL A 113 -5.21 22.05 -20.51
N GLY A 114 -5.31 20.73 -20.75
CA GLY A 114 -5.02 20.12 -22.05
C GLY A 114 -6.28 19.93 -22.90
N GLN A 115 -6.13 20.08 -24.21
CA GLN A 115 -7.13 19.71 -25.21
C GLN A 115 -6.52 18.71 -26.20
N GLY A 116 -7.23 17.63 -26.47
CA GLY A 116 -6.75 16.50 -27.27
C GLY A 116 -6.38 15.30 -26.40
N ASN A 117 -5.68 14.32 -26.97
CA ASN A 117 -5.23 13.15 -26.22
C ASN A 117 -3.96 13.48 -25.42
N MET A 118 -4.10 13.59 -24.09
CA MET A 118 -3.03 13.82 -23.12
C MET A 118 -2.53 12.54 -22.42
N GLY A 119 -2.80 11.36 -23.03
CA GLY A 119 -2.55 10.07 -22.39
C GLY A 119 -3.72 9.60 -21.54
N SER A 120 -3.60 8.41 -20.98
CA SER A 120 -4.60 7.81 -20.10
C SER A 120 -3.97 6.99 -18.98
N ILE A 121 -4.74 6.70 -17.95
CA ILE A 121 -4.36 5.79 -16.86
C ILE A 121 -4.20 4.33 -17.35
N ASP A 122 -4.69 4.00 -18.55
CA ASP A 122 -4.50 2.69 -19.20
C ASP A 122 -3.12 2.55 -19.88
N GLY A 123 -2.24 3.56 -19.73
CA GLY A 123 -0.92 3.55 -20.34
C GLY A 123 -0.88 4.06 -21.79
N ASP A 124 -1.99 4.62 -22.32
CA ASP A 124 -1.96 5.28 -23.61
C ASP A 124 -1.00 6.46 -23.60
N PRO A 125 -0.06 6.56 -24.56
CA PRO A 125 0.79 7.72 -24.68
C PRO A 125 -0.02 8.94 -25.14
N ALA A 126 0.44 10.13 -24.76
CA ALA A 126 -0.10 11.36 -25.30
C ALA A 126 0.14 11.45 -26.81
N ALA A 127 -0.79 12.07 -27.52
CA ALA A 127 -0.59 12.38 -28.93
C ALA A 127 0.59 13.35 -29.13
N ALA A 128 1.23 13.35 -30.28
CA ALA A 128 2.33 14.28 -30.56
C ALA A 128 1.93 15.73 -30.34
N MET A 129 2.87 16.56 -29.84
CA MET A 129 2.65 17.96 -29.41
C MET A 129 2.04 18.89 -30.48
N ARG A 130 2.13 18.52 -31.77
CA ARG A 130 1.48 19.24 -32.87
C ARG A 130 -0.03 19.07 -32.91
N TYR A 131 -0.58 18.04 -32.25
CA TYR A 131 -2.02 17.75 -32.21
C TYR A 131 -2.67 18.26 -30.93
N THR A 132 -1.97 18.25 -29.81
CA THR A 132 -2.50 18.70 -28.53
C THR A 132 -2.42 20.22 -28.38
N GLU A 133 -3.27 20.77 -27.50
CA GLU A 133 -3.30 22.18 -27.17
C GLU A 133 -3.34 22.37 -25.66
N VAL A 134 -2.77 23.48 -25.17
CA VAL A 134 -2.68 23.75 -23.73
C VAL A 134 -2.91 25.22 -23.43
N LYS A 135 -3.31 25.50 -22.19
CA LYS A 135 -3.34 26.79 -21.53
C LYS A 135 -3.18 26.62 -20.03
N LEU A 136 -2.95 27.70 -19.30
CA LEU A 136 -2.97 27.66 -17.83
C LEU A 136 -4.34 27.24 -17.31
N SER A 137 -4.38 26.44 -16.26
CA SER A 137 -5.59 26.20 -15.48
C SER A 137 -5.89 27.43 -14.62
N ALA A 138 -7.11 27.54 -14.11
CA ALA A 138 -7.47 28.60 -13.17
C ALA A 138 -6.61 28.60 -11.90
N LEU A 139 -6.18 27.42 -11.44
CA LEU A 139 -5.26 27.26 -10.32
C LEU A 139 -3.80 27.52 -10.77
N GLY A 140 -3.40 27.10 -11.97
CA GLY A 140 -2.10 27.41 -12.56
C GLY A 140 -1.83 28.91 -12.69
N GLU A 141 -2.87 29.71 -12.99
CA GLU A 141 -2.76 31.18 -12.98
C GLU A 141 -2.41 31.75 -11.60
N GLN A 142 -2.81 31.07 -10.49
CA GLN A 142 -2.46 31.54 -9.15
C GLN A 142 -0.96 31.44 -8.85
N ILE A 143 -0.21 30.64 -9.61
CA ILE A 143 1.23 30.49 -9.46
C ILE A 143 1.98 31.68 -10.05
N VAL A 144 1.51 32.20 -11.18
CA VAL A 144 2.15 33.31 -11.95
C VAL A 144 1.44 34.64 -11.76
N ARG A 145 0.32 34.70 -11.07
CA ARG A 145 -0.59 35.83 -10.98
C ARG A 145 0.21 37.03 -10.48
N ASP A 146 0.69 37.65 -10.08
CA ASP A 146 1.32 38.88 -9.62
C ASP A 146 2.57 39.28 -10.43
N LEU A 147 3.02 38.43 -11.39
CA LEU A 147 4.19 38.75 -12.23
C LEU A 147 3.91 39.88 -13.22
N GLU A 148 2.67 40.03 -13.72
CA GLU A 148 2.33 40.96 -14.80
C GLU A 148 2.61 42.44 -14.46
N ASN A 149 2.32 42.82 -13.22
CA ASN A 149 2.33 44.21 -12.80
C ASN A 149 3.61 44.64 -12.06
N ALA A 150 4.43 43.66 -11.64
CA ALA A 150 5.57 43.96 -10.77
C ALA A 150 6.72 42.93 -10.92
N ARG A 151 7.03 42.55 -12.15
CA ARG A 151 8.02 41.48 -12.46
C ARG A 151 9.32 41.59 -11.67
N ALA A 152 9.91 42.76 -11.61
CA ALA A 152 11.22 42.95 -10.96
C ALA A 152 11.14 43.09 -9.43
N ALA A 153 9.95 43.37 -8.86
CA ALA A 153 9.83 43.72 -7.45
C ALA A 153 9.37 42.55 -6.55
N ILE A 154 8.57 41.64 -7.05
CA ILE A 154 7.86 40.63 -6.23
C ILE A 154 8.71 39.40 -5.98
N VAL A 155 9.46 38.91 -6.97
CA VAL A 155 10.36 37.78 -6.89
C VAL A 155 11.75 38.13 -7.36
N ASP A 156 12.73 37.29 -7.05
CA ASP A 156 14.09 37.44 -7.55
C ASP A 156 14.16 36.93 -9.00
N TRP A 157 15.01 37.59 -9.81
CA TRP A 157 15.22 37.28 -11.21
C TRP A 157 16.66 36.89 -11.46
N GLY A 158 16.87 35.89 -12.32
CA GLY A 158 18.16 35.50 -12.84
C GLY A 158 18.29 35.76 -14.33
N ARG A 159 19.42 35.38 -14.90
CA ARG A 159 19.63 35.33 -16.35
C ARG A 159 19.30 33.92 -16.86
N ASN A 160 18.77 33.87 -18.08
CA ASN A 160 18.58 32.62 -18.78
C ASN A 160 19.92 32.00 -19.21
N TYR A 161 19.91 30.82 -19.84
CA TYR A 161 21.12 30.11 -20.26
C TYR A 161 22.00 30.86 -21.28
N SER A 162 21.43 31.82 -22.07
CA SER A 162 22.16 32.66 -23.03
C SER A 162 22.60 34.00 -22.46
N GLU A 163 22.23 34.27 -21.19
CA GLU A 163 22.43 35.56 -20.51
C GLU A 163 21.73 36.77 -21.14
N GLU A 164 20.94 36.56 -22.19
CA GLU A 164 20.24 37.62 -22.92
C GLU A 164 18.92 38.02 -22.28
N LEU A 165 18.19 37.04 -21.74
CA LEU A 165 16.85 37.22 -21.18
C LEU A 165 16.86 37.04 -19.67
N ALA A 166 15.94 37.72 -19.01
CA ALA A 166 15.68 37.47 -17.58
C ALA A 166 14.61 36.41 -17.40
N GLU A 167 14.82 35.52 -16.43
CA GLU A 167 13.84 34.54 -15.97
C GLU A 167 13.65 34.64 -14.45
N PRO A 168 12.43 34.36 -13.92
CA PRO A 168 12.21 34.38 -12.48
C PRO A 168 12.95 33.22 -11.80
N ALA A 169 13.73 33.54 -10.76
CA ALA A 169 14.39 32.51 -9.94
C ALA A 169 13.37 31.61 -9.21
N THR A 170 12.24 32.19 -8.83
CA THR A 170 11.06 31.49 -8.24
C THR A 170 9.78 32.16 -8.72
N LEU A 171 8.66 31.43 -8.68
CA LEU A 171 7.33 31.99 -8.97
C LEU A 171 6.61 32.39 -7.67
N PRO A 172 5.67 33.31 -7.70
CA PRO A 172 4.90 33.73 -6.53
C PRO A 172 4.15 32.60 -5.81
N SER A 173 3.63 31.62 -6.54
CA SER A 173 3.03 30.39 -6.03
C SER A 173 2.08 30.57 -4.84
N ARG A 174 0.91 31.20 -5.05
CA ARG A 174 -0.05 31.59 -4.00
C ARG A 174 -0.64 30.44 -3.16
N PHE A 175 -0.25 29.20 -3.40
CA PHE A 175 -0.62 28.02 -2.60
C PHE A 175 0.57 27.04 -2.54
N PRO A 176 0.65 26.14 -1.56
CA PRO A 176 1.79 25.23 -1.38
C PRO A 176 1.80 24.10 -2.43
N VAL A 177 2.22 24.44 -3.66
CA VAL A 177 2.20 23.56 -4.85
C VAL A 177 2.91 22.25 -4.62
N LEU A 178 4.08 22.29 -3.94
CA LEU A 178 4.88 21.10 -3.66
C LEU A 178 4.10 20.01 -2.95
N LEU A 179 3.42 20.37 -1.88
CA LEU A 179 2.65 19.43 -1.07
C LEU A 179 1.27 19.14 -1.67
N ALA A 180 0.67 20.12 -2.38
CA ALA A 180 -0.61 19.90 -3.04
C ALA A 180 -0.52 18.83 -4.14
N ASN A 181 0.57 18.83 -4.92
CA ASN A 181 0.74 17.95 -6.06
C ASN A 181 1.77 16.84 -5.86
N GLY A 182 2.62 16.96 -4.86
CA GLY A 182 3.74 16.07 -4.70
C GLY A 182 4.78 16.19 -5.82
N THR A 183 5.83 15.40 -5.74
CA THR A 183 6.84 15.31 -6.79
C THR A 183 7.67 14.04 -6.62
N THR A 184 8.20 13.55 -7.73
CA THR A 184 9.23 12.51 -7.77
C THR A 184 10.41 13.05 -8.55
N GLY A 185 11.61 12.96 -7.99
CA GLY A 185 12.83 13.41 -8.63
C GLY A 185 14.00 12.50 -8.29
N ILE A 186 14.80 12.15 -9.30
CA ILE A 186 16.01 11.35 -9.14
C ILE A 186 17.18 12.20 -9.61
N GLY A 187 18.02 12.60 -8.67
CA GLY A 187 19.26 13.34 -8.92
C GLY A 187 20.49 12.45 -8.75
N TYR A 188 21.67 13.05 -8.84
CA TYR A 188 22.92 12.34 -8.65
C TYR A 188 23.17 12.02 -7.18
N GLY A 189 23.06 10.74 -6.83
CA GLY A 189 23.25 10.25 -5.46
C GLY A 189 22.11 10.57 -4.50
N ASP A 190 21.02 11.19 -4.98
CA ASP A 190 19.89 11.59 -4.14
C ASP A 190 18.56 11.51 -4.89
N ALA A 191 17.49 11.26 -4.14
CA ALA A 191 16.14 11.18 -4.69
C ALA A 191 15.13 11.83 -3.74
N THR A 192 14.10 12.45 -4.32
CA THR A 192 12.95 12.97 -3.59
C THR A 192 11.69 12.25 -4.01
N PHE A 193 10.84 11.94 -3.03
CA PHE A 193 9.51 11.42 -3.25
C PHE A 193 8.56 12.04 -2.23
N ILE A 194 7.77 13.00 -2.69
CA ILE A 194 6.81 13.78 -1.90
C ILE A 194 5.41 13.43 -2.41
N LEU A 195 4.54 12.99 -1.53
CA LEU A 195 3.17 12.62 -1.86
C LEU A 195 2.26 13.84 -1.98
N PRO A 196 1.20 13.79 -2.80
CA PRO A 196 0.21 14.86 -2.92
C PRO A 196 -0.75 14.86 -1.72
N HIS A 197 -1.34 16.05 -1.42
CA HIS A 197 -2.24 16.24 -0.30
C HIS A 197 -3.47 17.06 -0.69
N ASN A 198 -4.53 16.98 0.11
CA ASN A 198 -5.73 17.78 -0.07
C ASN A 198 -5.45 19.26 0.17
N LEU A 199 -5.91 20.13 -0.75
CA LEU A 199 -5.61 21.57 -0.73
C LEU A 199 -6.25 22.28 0.47
N ARG A 200 -7.48 21.90 0.87
CA ARG A 200 -8.14 22.50 2.05
C ARG A 200 -7.39 22.18 3.33
N GLU A 201 -6.98 20.92 3.49
CA GLU A 201 -6.23 20.46 4.65
C GLU A 201 -4.85 21.13 4.72
N LEU A 202 -4.14 21.26 3.59
CA LEU A 202 -2.87 21.96 3.51
C LEU A 202 -2.98 23.41 3.90
N ILE A 203 -3.97 24.12 3.38
CA ILE A 203 -4.18 25.53 3.68
C ILE A 203 -4.57 25.71 5.14
N SER A 204 -5.45 24.86 5.68
CA SER A 204 -5.79 24.87 7.11
C SER A 204 -4.57 24.65 7.99
N SER A 205 -3.71 23.69 7.61
CA SER A 205 -2.45 23.43 8.30
C SER A 205 -1.46 24.59 8.21
N ALA A 206 -1.33 25.20 7.02
CA ALA A 206 -0.48 26.38 6.84
C ALA A 206 -0.97 27.57 7.68
N CYS A 207 -2.26 27.84 7.72
CA CYS A 207 -2.84 28.90 8.56
C CYS A 207 -2.59 28.63 10.04
N ALA A 208 -2.77 27.39 10.52
CA ALA A 208 -2.49 27.03 11.90
C ALA A 208 -1.01 27.22 12.27
N LEU A 209 -0.09 26.87 11.36
CA LEU A 209 1.36 27.09 11.55
C LEU A 209 1.79 28.57 11.44
N ILE A 210 1.06 29.41 10.71
CA ILE A 210 1.26 30.86 10.70
C ILE A 210 0.90 31.46 12.05
N ASP A 211 -0.16 30.95 12.69
CA ASP A 211 -0.60 31.39 14.02
C ASP A 211 0.30 30.85 15.14
N ASP A 212 0.66 29.57 15.08
CA ASP A 212 1.54 28.90 16.03
C ASP A 212 2.59 28.05 15.30
N PRO A 213 3.79 28.59 15.03
CA PRO A 213 4.88 27.83 14.42
C PRO A 213 5.33 26.61 15.23
N ALA A 214 5.01 26.55 16.55
CA ALA A 214 5.34 25.48 17.46
C ALA A 214 4.18 24.47 17.65
N LEU A 215 3.13 24.53 16.84
CA LEU A 215 1.96 23.65 16.91
C LEU A 215 2.39 22.18 17.08
N PRO A 216 1.88 21.45 18.10
CA PRO A 216 2.21 20.04 18.32
C PRO A 216 1.95 19.18 17.09
N ILE A 217 2.82 18.19 16.82
CA ILE A 217 2.75 17.37 15.62
C ILE A 217 1.45 16.56 15.54
N GLU A 218 0.90 16.15 16.68
CA GLU A 218 -0.35 15.40 16.77
C GLU A 218 -1.57 16.28 16.41
N GLN A 219 -1.47 17.59 16.65
CA GLN A 219 -2.50 18.54 16.21
C GLN A 219 -2.39 18.81 14.71
N LEU A 220 -1.17 18.92 14.18
CA LEU A 220 -0.94 19.03 12.75
C LEU A 220 -1.44 17.79 12.02
N ALA A 221 -1.21 16.59 12.57
CA ALA A 221 -1.69 15.33 12.01
C ALA A 221 -3.23 15.23 11.95
N LYS A 222 -3.95 15.94 12.84
CA LYS A 222 -5.42 16.02 12.76
C LYS A 222 -5.89 16.94 11.63
N LEU A 223 -5.15 18.01 11.35
CA LEU A 223 -5.47 18.95 10.25
C LEU A 223 -5.06 18.37 8.89
N LEU A 224 -3.98 17.62 8.85
CA LEU A 224 -3.43 16.95 7.67
C LEU A 224 -3.25 15.45 7.98
N PRO A 225 -4.31 14.64 7.87
CA PRO A 225 -4.30 13.25 8.35
C PRO A 225 -3.52 12.28 7.46
N GLY A 226 -3.14 12.65 6.25
CA GLY A 226 -2.39 11.82 5.31
C GLY A 226 -2.36 12.36 3.90
N PRO A 227 -1.70 11.68 2.97
CA PRO A 227 -1.72 12.06 1.55
C PRO A 227 -3.12 11.93 0.95
N ASP A 228 -3.34 12.60 -0.21
CA ASP A 228 -4.60 12.56 -0.95
C ASP A 228 -4.29 12.39 -2.45
N PHE A 229 -4.52 11.19 -2.97
CA PHE A 229 -4.11 10.80 -4.31
C PHE A 229 -5.11 11.21 -5.39
N PRO A 230 -4.67 11.49 -6.63
CA PRO A 230 -5.55 11.88 -7.73
C PRO A 230 -6.66 10.88 -8.02
N GLY A 231 -6.34 9.57 -7.96
CA GLY A 231 -7.25 8.45 -8.23
C GLY A 231 -7.98 7.92 -6.99
N GLY A 232 -7.83 8.54 -5.82
CA GLY A 232 -8.34 7.98 -4.56
C GLY A 232 -7.43 6.91 -4.00
N SER A 233 -7.96 5.80 -3.60
CA SER A 233 -7.39 4.63 -2.92
C SER A 233 -7.55 4.65 -1.40
N LEU A 234 -7.40 3.47 -0.79
CA LEU A 234 -7.50 3.26 0.64
C LEU A 234 -6.09 3.29 1.26
N ILE A 235 -5.80 4.24 2.13
CA ILE A 235 -4.57 4.29 2.91
C ILE A 235 -4.76 3.40 4.14
N VAL A 236 -3.88 2.40 4.29
CA VAL A 236 -3.87 1.45 5.40
C VAL A 236 -2.52 1.54 6.11
N GLY A 237 -2.54 1.62 7.45
CA GLY A 237 -1.30 1.78 8.21
C GLY A 237 -0.67 3.16 8.01
N ASN A 238 -0.93 4.04 8.95
CA ASN A 238 -0.45 5.42 8.95
C ASN A 238 0.55 5.67 10.09
N ASP A 239 1.20 4.62 10.55
CA ASP A 239 2.04 4.65 11.75
C ASP A 239 3.22 5.62 11.60
N ASP A 240 3.79 5.72 10.40
CA ASP A 240 4.89 6.63 10.10
C ASP A 240 4.44 8.08 9.81
N TRP A 241 3.14 8.41 9.86
CA TRP A 241 2.66 9.72 9.39
C TRP A 241 3.20 10.88 10.22
N THR A 242 3.17 10.78 11.53
CA THR A 242 3.74 11.79 12.42
C THR A 242 5.25 11.97 12.20
N GLN A 243 5.96 10.88 11.95
CA GLN A 243 7.38 10.91 11.59
C GLN A 243 7.60 11.63 10.25
N ILE A 244 6.76 11.37 9.24
CA ILE A 244 6.83 12.05 7.94
C ILE A 244 6.58 13.55 8.11
N LEU A 245 5.59 13.93 8.90
CA LEU A 245 5.31 15.34 9.18
C LEU A 245 6.50 16.06 9.82
N GLU A 246 7.25 15.41 10.70
CA GLU A 246 8.38 15.98 11.42
C GLU A 246 9.70 15.86 10.67
N THR A 247 10.02 14.69 10.09
CA THR A 247 11.33 14.38 9.51
C THR A 247 11.38 14.34 8.00
N GLY A 248 10.22 14.19 7.34
CA GLY A 248 10.13 13.99 5.90
C GLY A 248 10.50 12.60 5.41
N GLN A 249 10.55 11.60 6.31
CA GLN A 249 10.86 10.21 5.97
C GLN A 249 9.92 9.24 6.67
N GLY A 250 9.44 8.24 5.93
CA GLY A 250 8.59 7.18 6.44
C GLY A 250 7.97 6.38 5.30
N ARG A 251 7.05 5.49 5.64
CA ARG A 251 6.38 4.59 4.71
C ARG A 251 4.87 4.75 4.82
N ILE A 252 4.20 4.84 3.70
CA ILE A 252 2.74 4.85 3.58
C ILE A 252 2.32 3.65 2.73
N ILE A 253 1.26 2.97 3.12
CA ILE A 253 0.72 1.84 2.36
C ILE A 253 -0.66 2.23 1.84
N ALA A 254 -0.87 2.07 0.54
CA ALA A 254 -2.17 2.24 -0.08
C ALA A 254 -2.63 0.94 -0.75
N ARG A 255 -3.93 0.69 -0.64
CA ARG A 255 -4.65 -0.41 -1.28
C ARG A 255 -5.63 0.08 -2.33
N ALA A 256 -5.82 -0.72 -3.34
CA ALA A 256 -6.95 -0.57 -4.25
C ALA A 256 -8.27 -0.63 -3.48
N ARG A 257 -9.24 0.20 -3.87
CA ARG A 257 -10.61 0.06 -3.40
C ARG A 257 -11.32 -0.97 -4.24
N MET A 258 -11.90 -1.96 -3.58
CA MET A 258 -12.59 -3.08 -4.23
C MET A 258 -13.92 -3.34 -3.54
N HIS A 259 -14.90 -3.81 -4.30
CA HIS A 259 -16.16 -4.33 -3.78
C HIS A 259 -16.54 -5.63 -4.48
N VAL A 260 -17.44 -6.40 -3.85
CA VAL A 260 -17.92 -7.67 -4.34
C VAL A 260 -19.19 -7.46 -5.15
N GLU A 261 -19.21 -7.97 -6.39
CA GLU A 261 -20.44 -8.13 -7.16
C GLU A 261 -20.73 -9.62 -7.32
N GLN A 262 -21.97 -10.01 -7.05
CA GLN A 262 -22.41 -11.40 -7.16
C GLN A 262 -23.50 -11.53 -8.21
N GLU A 263 -23.17 -12.27 -9.26
CA GLU A 263 -24.14 -12.64 -10.28
C GLU A 263 -24.57 -14.10 -10.11
N ALA A 264 -25.61 -14.53 -10.83
CA ALA A 264 -26.18 -15.87 -10.66
C ALA A 264 -25.18 -17.03 -10.88
N ARG A 265 -24.08 -16.80 -11.56
CA ARG A 265 -23.06 -17.81 -11.92
C ARG A 265 -21.63 -17.43 -11.59
N GLU A 266 -21.34 -16.18 -11.27
CA GLU A 266 -20.01 -15.64 -11.09
C GLU A 266 -19.94 -14.76 -9.85
N THR A 267 -18.88 -14.87 -9.08
CA THR A 267 -18.50 -13.92 -8.03
C THR A 267 -17.38 -13.05 -8.60
N ARG A 268 -17.49 -11.75 -8.47
CA ARG A 268 -16.54 -10.78 -9.02
C ARG A 268 -16.01 -9.87 -7.93
N LEU A 269 -14.74 -9.55 -7.99
CA LEU A 269 -14.13 -8.41 -7.29
C LEU A 269 -13.97 -7.29 -8.30
N VAL A 270 -14.59 -6.15 -8.03
CA VAL A 270 -14.52 -4.97 -8.89
C VAL A 270 -13.63 -3.94 -8.24
N VAL A 271 -12.53 -3.60 -8.90
CA VAL A 271 -11.60 -2.54 -8.49
C VAL A 271 -12.07 -1.21 -9.07
N THR A 272 -12.31 -0.24 -8.18
CA THR A 272 -12.78 1.11 -8.54
C THR A 272 -11.72 2.17 -8.38
N GLU A 273 -10.73 1.96 -7.52
CA GLU A 273 -9.61 2.87 -7.30
C GLU A 273 -8.31 2.06 -7.21
N LEU A 274 -7.24 2.58 -7.78
CA LEU A 274 -5.91 1.98 -7.78
C LEU A 274 -4.96 2.78 -6.88
N PRO A 275 -3.95 2.13 -6.27
CA PRO A 275 -2.83 2.82 -5.66
C PRO A 275 -2.17 3.83 -6.62
N PHE A 276 -1.67 4.94 -6.08
CA PHE A 276 -1.11 6.06 -6.83
C PHE A 276 0.05 5.64 -7.73
N GLY A 277 0.07 6.15 -8.96
CA GLY A 277 1.13 5.94 -9.94
C GLY A 277 1.04 4.61 -10.70
N LEU A 278 0.00 3.79 -10.47
CA LEU A 278 -0.21 2.56 -11.22
C LEU A 278 -1.00 2.81 -12.50
N GLN A 279 -0.59 2.14 -13.56
CA GLN A 279 -1.34 2.04 -14.80
C GLN A 279 -2.35 0.89 -14.71
N ARG A 280 -3.56 1.10 -15.20
CA ARG A 280 -4.66 0.17 -15.13
C ARG A 280 -4.58 -0.92 -16.19
N GLY A 281 -4.48 -0.50 -17.44
CA GLY A 281 -4.53 -1.36 -18.61
C GLY A 281 -3.15 -1.78 -19.10
N PHE A 282 -3.18 -2.51 -20.18
CA PHE A 282 -2.06 -3.12 -20.83
C PHE A 282 -1.89 -2.61 -22.25
N LYS A 283 -0.70 -2.11 -22.62
CA LYS A 283 -0.46 -1.67 -24.02
C LYS A 283 0.91 -1.95 -24.60
N ASP A 284 1.92 -2.24 -23.81
CA ASP A 284 3.21 -2.60 -24.37
C ASP A 284 3.96 -3.66 -23.55
N ASN A 285 4.96 -4.25 -24.17
CA ASN A 285 5.77 -5.31 -23.57
C ASN A 285 6.70 -4.84 -22.43
N GLN A 286 6.64 -3.56 -22.06
CA GLN A 286 7.53 -3.00 -21.01
C GLN A 286 6.79 -2.73 -19.72
N ASN A 287 5.49 -2.39 -19.79
CA ASN A 287 4.67 -2.16 -18.59
C ASN A 287 3.29 -2.80 -18.75
N PRO A 288 3.07 -3.97 -18.17
CA PRO A 288 1.81 -4.70 -18.29
C PRO A 288 0.62 -4.06 -17.56
N GLY A 289 0.84 -3.00 -16.78
CA GLY A 289 -0.19 -2.45 -15.90
C GLY A 289 -0.70 -3.45 -14.86
N VAL A 290 -1.72 -3.08 -14.11
CA VAL A 290 -2.30 -3.97 -13.08
C VAL A 290 -3.00 -5.17 -13.71
N GLU A 291 -3.76 -4.97 -14.78
CA GLU A 291 -4.45 -6.03 -15.53
C GLU A 291 -3.46 -7.09 -16.01
N GLY A 292 -2.42 -6.69 -16.73
CA GLY A 292 -1.42 -7.61 -17.24
C GLY A 292 -0.66 -8.35 -16.16
N ARG A 293 -0.34 -7.70 -15.03
CA ARG A 293 0.32 -8.36 -13.89
C ARG A 293 -0.56 -9.42 -13.24
N ILE A 294 -1.87 -9.21 -13.16
CA ILE A 294 -2.79 -10.24 -12.68
C ILE A 294 -2.76 -11.44 -13.65
N VAL A 295 -2.85 -11.19 -14.96
CA VAL A 295 -2.80 -12.23 -16.00
C VAL A 295 -1.48 -13.02 -15.96
N GLU A 296 -0.34 -12.36 -15.78
CA GLU A 296 0.97 -13.03 -15.57
C GLU A 296 0.94 -14.01 -14.39
N ARG A 297 0.34 -13.60 -13.26
CA ARG A 297 0.23 -14.41 -12.05
C ARG A 297 -0.80 -15.53 -12.15
N VAL A 298 -1.75 -15.46 -13.08
CA VAL A 298 -2.67 -16.53 -13.41
C VAL A 298 -2.00 -17.56 -14.31
N ASN A 299 -1.33 -17.09 -15.39
CA ASN A 299 -0.81 -17.95 -16.45
C ASN A 299 0.59 -18.51 -16.17
N GLY A 300 1.33 -17.95 -15.19
CA GLY A 300 2.71 -18.33 -14.91
C GLY A 300 3.72 -17.88 -15.95
N GLN A 301 3.31 -17.01 -16.87
CA GLN A 301 4.15 -16.53 -17.98
C GLN A 301 4.27 -15.01 -17.89
N GLY A 302 5.45 -14.53 -17.55
CA GLY A 302 5.76 -13.11 -17.47
C GLY A 302 5.85 -12.49 -18.85
N TYR A 303 5.61 -11.21 -18.88
CA TYR A 303 5.53 -10.35 -20.07
C TYR A 303 6.79 -10.37 -20.93
N THR A 304 7.93 -10.45 -20.26
CA THR A 304 9.26 -10.55 -20.88
C THR A 304 9.58 -11.98 -21.37
N GLY A 305 8.61 -12.91 -21.33
CA GLY A 305 8.80 -14.33 -21.64
C GLY A 305 9.50 -15.14 -20.54
N LYS A 306 9.81 -14.54 -19.39
CA LYS A 306 10.38 -15.26 -18.23
C LYS A 306 9.27 -15.92 -17.43
N PRO A 307 9.47 -17.15 -16.92
CA PRO A 307 8.51 -17.78 -16.02
C PRO A 307 8.28 -16.93 -14.76
N VAL A 308 7.03 -16.81 -14.36
CA VAL A 308 6.58 -16.16 -13.12
C VAL A 308 5.78 -17.17 -12.32
N GLU A 309 5.84 -17.11 -11.01
CA GLU A 309 5.01 -17.98 -10.15
C GLU A 309 3.52 -17.75 -10.45
N PRO A 310 2.74 -18.79 -10.83
CA PRO A 310 1.31 -18.67 -11.13
C PRO A 310 0.48 -18.60 -9.83
N ALA A 311 0.78 -17.66 -8.97
CA ALA A 311 0.24 -17.57 -7.61
C ALA A 311 -1.26 -17.25 -7.56
N LEU A 312 -1.86 -16.80 -8.66
CA LEU A 312 -3.28 -16.51 -8.80
C LEU A 312 -4.02 -17.60 -9.60
N ALA A 313 -3.32 -18.64 -10.08
CA ALA A 313 -3.96 -19.80 -10.71
C ALA A 313 -4.93 -20.50 -9.72
N GLY A 314 -6.13 -20.85 -10.19
CA GLY A 314 -7.16 -21.43 -9.34
C GLY A 314 -7.80 -20.46 -8.32
N ILE A 315 -7.47 -19.17 -8.40
CA ILE A 315 -8.11 -18.09 -7.63
C ILE A 315 -8.85 -17.14 -8.55
N VAL A 316 -8.22 -16.71 -9.64
CA VAL A 316 -8.77 -15.80 -10.63
C VAL A 316 -9.03 -16.56 -11.92
N ALA A 317 -10.29 -16.52 -12.39
CA ALA A 317 -10.73 -17.15 -13.64
C ALA A 317 -10.53 -16.23 -14.85
N ASP A 318 -10.81 -14.93 -14.70
CA ASP A 318 -10.74 -13.95 -15.78
C ASP A 318 -10.54 -12.54 -15.23
N VAL A 319 -9.99 -11.65 -16.07
CA VAL A 319 -9.80 -10.22 -15.75
C VAL A 319 -10.28 -9.39 -16.93
N ARG A 320 -11.13 -8.40 -16.66
CA ARG A 320 -11.73 -7.54 -17.69
C ARG A 320 -11.59 -6.08 -17.29
N ASN A 321 -11.09 -5.27 -18.21
CA ASN A 321 -11.08 -3.83 -18.04
C ASN A 321 -12.36 -3.23 -18.65
N GLU A 322 -13.35 -2.98 -17.83
CA GLU A 322 -14.64 -2.37 -18.20
C GLU A 322 -14.67 -0.86 -17.92
N SER A 323 -13.52 -0.27 -17.74
CA SER A 323 -13.39 1.15 -17.40
C SER A 323 -13.83 2.04 -18.55
N SER A 324 -14.48 3.13 -18.23
CA SER A 324 -14.90 4.15 -19.20
C SER A 324 -14.78 5.54 -18.62
N ARG A 325 -14.94 6.56 -19.47
CA ARG A 325 -14.94 7.96 -19.01
C ARG A 325 -16.12 8.24 -18.06
N GLU A 326 -17.23 7.52 -18.24
CA GLU A 326 -18.47 7.71 -17.44
C GLU A 326 -18.43 6.88 -16.16
N ALA A 327 -18.00 5.61 -16.25
CA ALA A 327 -17.94 4.68 -15.13
C ALA A 327 -16.68 4.86 -14.27
N GLY A 328 -15.68 5.60 -14.74
CA GLY A 328 -14.39 5.69 -14.07
C GLY A 328 -13.58 4.39 -14.19
N THR A 329 -12.78 4.08 -13.18
CA THR A 329 -12.04 2.82 -13.09
C THR A 329 -13.01 1.69 -12.74
N ARG A 330 -13.03 0.65 -13.57
CA ARG A 330 -13.80 -0.58 -13.35
C ARG A 330 -13.00 -1.76 -13.90
N LEU A 331 -12.08 -2.29 -13.08
CA LEU A 331 -11.35 -3.51 -13.40
C LEU A 331 -12.06 -4.67 -12.71
N VAL A 332 -12.66 -5.54 -13.49
CA VAL A 332 -13.47 -6.68 -13.02
C VAL A 332 -12.60 -7.93 -12.97
N ILE A 333 -12.47 -8.51 -11.79
CA ILE A 333 -11.72 -9.73 -11.53
C ILE A 333 -12.73 -10.84 -11.22
N VAL A 334 -12.90 -11.78 -12.14
CA VAL A 334 -13.80 -12.92 -11.98
C VAL A 334 -13.10 -14.01 -11.17
N LEU A 335 -13.74 -14.48 -10.11
CA LEU A 335 -13.18 -15.47 -9.22
C LEU A 335 -13.46 -16.90 -9.71
N GLU A 336 -12.53 -17.81 -9.44
CA GLU A 336 -12.73 -19.23 -9.64
C GLU A 336 -13.83 -19.78 -8.72
N LYS A 337 -14.48 -20.84 -9.18
CA LYS A 337 -15.63 -21.41 -8.50
C LYS A 337 -15.26 -21.94 -7.10
N GLY A 338 -15.94 -21.41 -6.07
CA GLY A 338 -15.69 -21.80 -4.68
C GLY A 338 -14.62 -20.97 -3.97
N VAL A 339 -14.01 -19.98 -4.63
CA VAL A 339 -13.09 -19.02 -4.01
C VAL A 339 -13.88 -17.94 -3.31
N THR A 340 -13.54 -17.64 -2.05
CA THR A 340 -14.15 -16.52 -1.31
C THR A 340 -13.52 -15.20 -1.70
N PRO A 341 -14.27 -14.08 -1.71
CA PRO A 341 -13.76 -12.76 -2.03
C PRO A 341 -12.57 -12.33 -1.14
N GLU A 342 -12.59 -12.67 0.14
CA GLU A 342 -11.54 -12.33 1.11
C GLU A 342 -10.22 -13.04 0.76
N ARG A 343 -10.29 -14.33 0.40
CA ARG A 343 -9.13 -15.10 -0.05
C ARG A 343 -8.54 -14.53 -1.35
N ALA A 344 -9.41 -14.19 -2.29
CA ALA A 344 -8.98 -13.59 -3.55
C ALA A 344 -8.34 -12.21 -3.33
N ALA A 345 -8.94 -11.35 -2.49
CA ALA A 345 -8.39 -10.06 -2.12
C ALA A 345 -7.00 -10.19 -1.46
N ALA A 346 -6.85 -11.13 -0.51
CA ALA A 346 -5.58 -11.40 0.14
C ALA A 346 -4.49 -11.83 -0.86
N ALA A 347 -4.84 -12.71 -1.81
CA ALA A 347 -3.93 -13.15 -2.86
C ALA A 347 -3.54 -12.01 -3.80
N LEU A 348 -4.50 -11.19 -4.22
CA LEU A 348 -4.27 -10.03 -5.06
C LEU A 348 -3.36 -9.00 -4.38
N PHE A 349 -3.59 -8.68 -3.10
CA PHE A 349 -2.72 -7.77 -2.34
C PHE A 349 -1.30 -8.29 -2.16
N ARG A 350 -1.14 -9.61 -2.06
CA ARG A 350 0.18 -10.23 -1.88
C ARG A 350 0.99 -10.32 -3.17
N TYR A 351 0.34 -10.68 -4.27
CA TYR A 351 1.04 -11.06 -5.50
C TYR A 351 0.96 -10.01 -6.61
N THR A 352 0.27 -8.88 -6.36
CA THR A 352 0.15 -7.76 -7.30
C THR A 352 0.39 -6.42 -6.61
N ASP A 353 0.42 -5.33 -7.38
CA ASP A 353 0.57 -3.97 -6.86
C ASP A 353 -0.74 -3.36 -6.32
N LEU A 354 -1.83 -4.13 -6.23
CA LEU A 354 -3.09 -3.66 -5.64
C LEU A 354 -2.96 -3.28 -4.15
N GLN A 355 -1.85 -3.70 -3.50
CA GLN A 355 -1.32 -3.08 -2.30
C GLN A 355 0.09 -2.60 -2.58
N SER A 356 0.33 -1.29 -2.48
CA SER A 356 1.61 -0.65 -2.76
C SER A 356 2.13 0.13 -1.56
N ALA A 357 3.44 0.07 -1.36
CA ALA A 357 4.12 0.79 -0.30
C ALA A 357 4.94 1.94 -0.89
N TYR A 358 4.76 3.13 -0.35
CA TYR A 358 5.44 4.35 -0.75
C TYR A 358 6.48 4.73 0.29
N SER A 359 7.75 4.65 -0.08
CA SER A 359 8.86 5.12 0.76
C SER A 359 9.03 6.62 0.56
N VAL A 360 8.46 7.41 1.47
CA VAL A 360 8.50 8.87 1.44
C VAL A 360 9.90 9.36 1.80
N SER A 361 10.43 10.30 1.03
CA SER A 361 11.68 11.02 1.27
C SER A 361 11.55 12.45 0.77
N GLN A 362 11.21 13.38 1.66
CA GLN A 362 10.93 14.78 1.33
C GLN A 362 12.23 15.58 1.28
N LYS A 363 12.92 15.53 0.13
CA LYS A 363 14.10 16.35 -0.12
C LYS A 363 13.72 17.54 -0.98
N VAL A 364 14.20 18.70 -0.57
CA VAL A 364 13.92 19.99 -1.20
C VAL A 364 15.21 20.76 -1.36
N SER A 365 15.24 21.65 -2.35
CA SER A 365 16.31 22.61 -2.56
C SER A 365 15.98 23.91 -1.83
N SER A 366 16.93 24.41 -1.05
CA SER A 366 16.84 25.70 -0.35
C SER A 366 17.97 26.61 -0.81
N PRO A 367 17.76 27.94 -0.95
CA PRO A 367 18.85 28.85 -1.23
C PRO A 367 19.84 28.87 -0.06
N ALA A 368 21.11 28.63 -0.34
CA ALA A 368 22.20 28.91 0.58
C ALA A 368 22.83 30.27 0.25
N GLY A 369 23.44 30.91 1.25
CA GLY A 369 24.18 32.17 1.01
C GLY A 369 25.25 31.98 -0.08
N GLY A 370 25.39 32.94 -0.98
CA GLY A 370 26.37 32.89 -2.08
C GLY A 370 25.85 32.29 -3.39
N GLY A 371 24.52 32.09 -3.55
CA GLY A 371 23.92 31.67 -4.82
C GLY A 371 23.90 30.16 -5.06
N LEU A 372 24.42 29.35 -4.13
CA LEU A 372 24.36 27.90 -4.21
C LEU A 372 23.06 27.38 -3.58
N ALA A 373 22.46 26.37 -4.19
CA ALA A 373 21.35 25.63 -3.60
C ALA A 373 21.85 24.48 -2.73
N VAL A 374 21.25 24.29 -1.56
CA VAL A 374 21.50 23.14 -0.69
C VAL A 374 20.30 22.23 -0.73
N VAL A 375 20.54 20.94 -0.97
CA VAL A 375 19.49 19.90 -0.87
C VAL A 375 19.45 19.37 0.54
N GLU A 376 18.29 19.47 1.17
CA GLU A 376 18.07 19.01 2.53
C GLU A 376 16.76 18.25 2.66
N ARG A 377 16.68 17.33 3.64
CA ARG A 377 15.43 16.66 3.96
C ARG A 377 14.65 17.50 4.95
N MET A 378 13.38 17.74 4.64
CA MET A 378 12.47 18.50 5.52
C MET A 378 11.19 17.74 5.78
N GLY A 379 10.70 17.77 7.03
CA GLY A 379 9.33 17.34 7.35
C GLY A 379 8.29 18.27 6.72
N THR A 380 7.10 17.77 6.50
CA THR A 380 5.96 18.53 5.93
C THR A 380 5.71 19.83 6.68
N ARG A 381 5.81 19.80 8.03
CA ARG A 381 5.73 20.98 8.90
C ARG A 381 6.74 22.06 8.49
N HIS A 382 8.00 21.69 8.32
CA HIS A 382 9.06 22.63 7.97
C HIS A 382 8.89 23.16 6.55
N ILE A 383 8.43 22.33 5.60
CA ILE A 383 8.11 22.77 4.23
C ILE A 383 6.99 23.83 4.27
N LEU A 384 5.92 23.61 5.05
CA LEU A 384 4.83 24.59 5.19
C LEU A 384 5.31 25.90 5.85
N LEU A 385 6.16 25.83 6.86
CA LEU A 385 6.75 27.03 7.49
C LEU A 385 7.65 27.80 6.52
N ARG A 386 8.47 27.10 5.71
CA ARG A 386 9.31 27.75 4.68
C ARG A 386 8.46 28.38 3.58
N TYR A 387 7.41 27.69 3.14
CA TYR A 387 6.42 28.22 2.21
C TYR A 387 5.74 29.47 2.78
N ALA A 388 5.25 29.45 4.01
CA ALA A 388 4.60 30.61 4.64
C ALA A 388 5.55 31.81 4.77
N ALA A 389 6.82 31.58 5.14
CA ALA A 389 7.83 32.62 5.20
C ALA A 389 8.11 33.24 3.82
N TYR A 390 8.18 32.40 2.77
CA TYR A 390 8.33 32.89 1.39
C TYR A 390 7.11 33.70 0.95
N GLN A 391 5.90 33.23 1.22
CA GLN A 391 4.68 33.98 0.88
C GLN A 391 4.59 35.31 1.62
N PHE A 392 5.03 35.36 2.86
CA PHE A 392 5.12 36.62 3.61
C PHE A 392 6.06 37.62 2.94
N ASP A 393 7.22 37.19 2.43
CA ASP A 393 8.14 38.05 1.68
C ASP A 393 7.53 38.54 0.35
N VAL A 394 6.93 37.62 -0.43
CA VAL A 394 6.23 37.96 -1.70
C VAL A 394 5.14 38.99 -1.46
N LEU A 395 4.29 38.78 -0.44
CA LEU A 395 3.24 39.74 -0.08
C LEU A 395 3.80 41.08 0.37
N THR A 396 4.87 41.10 1.14
CA THR A 396 5.54 42.32 1.59
C THR A 396 6.08 43.11 0.41
N ARG A 397 6.77 42.45 -0.53
CA ARG A 397 7.28 43.08 -1.77
C ARG A 397 6.14 43.58 -2.64
N ARG A 398 5.08 42.82 -2.82
CA ARG A 398 3.89 43.22 -3.57
C ARG A 398 3.22 44.44 -2.94
N THR A 399 3.02 44.44 -1.64
CA THR A 399 2.36 45.53 -0.92
C THR A 399 3.22 46.85 -0.98
N ARG A 400 4.56 46.74 -0.88
CA ARG A 400 5.47 47.89 -1.08
C ARG A 400 5.33 48.46 -2.48
N TYR A 401 5.35 47.60 -3.48
CA TYR A 401 5.18 48.02 -4.87
C TYR A 401 3.81 48.70 -5.11
N GLN A 402 2.73 48.13 -4.56
CA GLN A 402 1.40 48.71 -4.63
C GLN A 402 1.33 50.06 -3.91
N LEU A 403 1.97 50.19 -2.73
CA LEU A 403 2.08 51.43 -1.99
C LEU A 403 2.80 52.52 -2.81
N GLU A 404 3.95 52.20 -3.40
CA GLU A 404 4.70 53.14 -4.23
C GLU A 404 3.87 53.63 -5.44
N ARG A 405 3.22 52.70 -6.14
CA ARG A 405 2.33 53.06 -7.24
C ARG A 405 1.13 53.90 -6.83
N ALA A 406 0.54 53.60 -5.65
CA ALA A 406 -0.58 54.38 -5.14
C ALA A 406 -0.13 55.80 -4.75
N ILE A 407 1.08 55.97 -4.18
CA ILE A 407 1.68 57.29 -3.89
C ILE A 407 1.98 58.04 -5.19
N ASP A 408 2.57 57.36 -6.19
CA ASP A 408 2.83 57.99 -7.50
C ASP A 408 1.52 58.41 -8.20
N ALA A 409 0.48 57.54 -8.13
CA ALA A 409 -0.82 57.90 -8.69
C ALA A 409 -1.49 59.07 -7.93
N LEU A 410 -1.39 59.09 -6.60
CA LEU A 410 -1.89 60.18 -5.76
C LEU A 410 -1.20 61.51 -6.14
N ALA A 411 0.11 61.47 -6.27
CA ALA A 411 0.88 62.64 -6.67
C ALA A 411 0.40 63.24 -8.03
N LEU A 412 0.11 62.36 -9.02
CA LEU A 412 -0.41 62.80 -10.31
C LEU A 412 -1.82 63.38 -10.22
N GLU A 413 -2.73 62.77 -9.42
CA GLU A 413 -4.08 63.33 -9.21
C GLU A 413 -4.04 64.64 -8.42
N GLU A 414 -3.11 64.81 -7.45
CA GLU A 414 -2.90 66.06 -6.74
C GLU A 414 -2.30 67.15 -7.66
N ALA A 415 -1.44 66.77 -8.64
CA ALA A 415 -0.95 67.68 -9.67
C ALA A 415 -2.08 68.26 -10.52
N ILE A 416 -3.17 67.51 -10.77
CA ILE A 416 -4.36 68.06 -11.48
C ILE A 416 -5.02 69.16 -10.65
N ILE A 417 -5.10 68.98 -9.33
CA ILE A 417 -5.65 70.00 -8.42
C ILE A 417 -4.82 71.31 -8.49
N VAL A 418 -3.47 71.15 -8.42
CA VAL A 418 -2.56 72.30 -8.53
C VAL A 418 -2.71 72.99 -9.87
N ALA A 419 -2.77 72.26 -10.97
CA ALA A 419 -2.96 72.76 -12.31
C ALA A 419 -4.30 73.48 -12.47
N HIS A 420 -5.37 72.98 -12.02
CA HIS A 420 -6.71 73.60 -12.08
C HIS A 420 -6.76 74.93 -11.31
N GLY A 421 -6.22 74.92 -10.07
CA GLY A 421 -6.20 76.12 -9.25
C GLY A 421 -5.33 77.31 -9.79
N ASN A 422 -4.43 76.98 -10.77
CA ASN A 422 -3.48 77.88 -11.33
C ASN A 422 -3.53 77.95 -12.87
N ALA A 423 -4.63 77.66 -13.49
CA ALA A 423 -4.78 77.39 -14.92
C ALA A 423 -4.33 78.66 -15.77
N GLU A 424 -4.73 79.84 -15.37
CA GLU A 424 -4.35 81.10 -16.09
C GLU A 424 -2.84 81.35 -16.07
N GLU A 425 -2.21 81.10 -14.92
CA GLU A 425 -0.76 81.27 -14.76
C GLU A 425 0.00 80.17 -15.55
N LEU A 426 -0.43 78.95 -15.55
CA LEU A 426 0.19 77.88 -16.34
C LEU A 426 0.11 78.17 -17.85
N VAL A 427 -1.02 78.71 -18.33
CA VAL A 427 -1.14 79.12 -19.71
C VAL A 427 -0.17 80.27 -20.01
N ARG A 428 0.02 81.25 -19.10
CA ARG A 428 1.02 82.30 -19.27
C ARG A 428 2.44 81.69 -19.32
N MET A 429 2.78 80.80 -18.39
CA MET A 429 4.08 80.10 -18.36
C MET A 429 4.34 79.33 -19.65
N ALA A 430 3.34 78.63 -20.16
CA ALA A 430 3.46 77.89 -21.42
C ALA A 430 3.71 78.77 -22.65
N LYS A 431 3.17 80.02 -22.68
CA LYS A 431 3.42 80.99 -23.78
C LYS A 431 4.83 81.54 -23.78
N VAL A 432 5.51 81.54 -22.63
CA VAL A 432 6.86 82.13 -22.47
C VAL A 432 7.96 81.09 -22.50
N ALA A 433 7.64 79.85 -22.17
CA ALA A 433 8.58 78.73 -22.12
C ALA A 433 9.13 78.37 -23.51
N ALA A 434 10.44 78.18 -23.62
CA ALA A 434 11.13 77.90 -24.87
C ALA A 434 10.80 76.46 -25.39
N ASN A 435 10.53 75.56 -24.50
CA ASN A 435 10.17 74.18 -24.81
C ASN A 435 9.44 73.52 -23.61
N ARG A 436 8.99 72.26 -23.77
CA ARG A 436 8.31 71.49 -22.76
C ARG A 436 9.11 71.30 -21.45
N GLU A 437 10.41 71.12 -21.56
CA GLU A 437 11.31 70.93 -20.43
C GLU A 437 11.51 72.22 -19.60
N ALA A 438 11.64 73.34 -20.27
CA ALA A 438 11.70 74.68 -19.64
C ALA A 438 10.37 74.97 -18.92
N LEU A 439 9.23 74.61 -19.50
CA LEU A 439 7.93 74.75 -18.87
C LEU A 439 7.83 73.90 -17.62
N ALA A 440 8.22 72.60 -17.69
CA ALA A 440 8.20 71.70 -16.55
C ALA A 440 9.11 72.18 -15.41
N THR A 441 10.33 72.75 -15.74
CA THR A 441 11.26 73.32 -14.75
C THR A 441 10.67 74.54 -14.08
N ALA A 442 10.03 75.41 -14.85
CA ALA A 442 9.37 76.63 -14.33
C ALA A 442 8.17 76.21 -13.38
N ILE A 443 7.36 75.24 -13.77
CA ILE A 443 6.30 74.71 -12.94
C ILE A 443 6.85 74.12 -11.65
N GLU A 444 7.87 73.27 -11.74
CA GLU A 444 8.52 72.61 -10.59
C GLU A 444 9.02 73.68 -9.59
N THR A 445 9.68 74.73 -10.07
CA THR A 445 10.24 75.81 -9.24
C THR A 445 9.12 76.62 -8.61
N THR A 446 8.12 77.05 -9.39
CA THR A 446 7.05 77.93 -8.95
C THR A 446 6.12 77.28 -7.94
N TYR A 447 5.81 76.04 -8.14
CA TYR A 447 4.86 75.34 -7.32
C TYR A 447 5.53 74.31 -6.36
N ALA A 448 6.84 74.41 -6.13
CA ALA A 448 7.59 73.45 -5.28
C ALA A 448 6.94 73.16 -3.93
N ALA A 449 6.32 74.19 -3.28
CA ALA A 449 5.64 74.01 -1.98
C ALA A 449 4.26 73.31 -2.05
N ARG A 450 3.69 73.14 -3.25
CA ARG A 450 2.38 72.58 -3.51
C ARG A 450 2.45 71.21 -4.19
N LEU A 451 3.62 70.88 -4.70
CA LEU A 451 3.95 69.59 -5.29
C LEU A 451 4.57 68.66 -4.26
N ASP A 452 4.75 67.40 -4.63
CA ASP A 452 5.33 66.37 -3.76
C ASP A 452 6.72 66.79 -3.20
N PRO A 453 6.99 66.55 -1.92
CA PRO A 453 8.27 66.91 -1.33
C PRO A 453 9.45 66.09 -1.91
N ALA A 454 9.23 64.86 -2.40
CA ALA A 454 10.27 64.06 -3.04
C ALA A 454 10.63 64.62 -4.42
N PRO A 455 11.93 64.95 -4.70
CA PRO A 455 12.36 65.66 -5.93
C PRO A 455 11.94 64.90 -7.21
N GLU A 456 12.04 63.58 -7.23
CA GLU A 456 11.69 62.78 -8.40
C GLU A 456 10.18 62.81 -8.70
N ARG A 457 9.33 62.73 -7.70
CA ARG A 457 7.87 62.79 -7.87
C ARG A 457 7.44 64.22 -8.23
N ARG A 458 8.00 65.18 -7.58
CA ARG A 458 7.79 66.59 -7.90
C ARG A 458 8.15 66.94 -9.38
N ARG A 459 9.25 66.36 -9.87
CA ARG A 459 9.64 66.57 -11.29
C ARG A 459 8.61 65.91 -12.21
N ARG A 460 8.18 64.63 -11.90
CA ARG A 460 7.14 63.95 -12.67
C ARG A 460 5.81 64.72 -12.67
N GLN A 461 5.42 65.30 -11.53
CA GLN A 461 4.22 66.12 -11.43
C GLN A 461 4.31 67.32 -12.33
N ALA A 462 5.44 68.05 -12.34
CA ALA A 462 5.66 69.19 -13.17
C ALA A 462 5.62 68.88 -14.67
N GLU A 463 6.24 67.77 -15.08
CA GLU A 463 6.18 67.25 -16.43
C GLU A 463 4.74 66.88 -16.83
N PHE A 464 4.01 66.22 -15.93
CA PHE A 464 2.61 65.82 -16.12
C PHE A 464 1.71 67.05 -16.28
N ILE A 465 1.92 68.12 -15.48
CA ILE A 465 1.19 69.39 -15.60
C ILE A 465 1.50 70.03 -16.94
N ALA A 466 2.76 70.03 -17.37
CA ALA A 466 3.17 70.60 -18.65
C ALA A 466 2.49 69.92 -19.87
N ASP A 467 2.17 68.64 -19.74
CA ASP A 467 1.49 67.80 -20.77
C ASP A 467 -0.03 67.78 -20.64
N LEU A 468 -0.63 68.45 -19.63
CA LEU A 468 -2.06 68.43 -19.43
C LEU A 468 -2.84 69.11 -20.55
N PRO A 469 -3.74 68.42 -21.24
CA PRO A 469 -4.59 69.01 -22.27
C PRO A 469 -5.59 69.99 -21.65
N LEU A 470 -5.87 71.08 -22.30
CA LEU A 470 -6.77 72.18 -21.87
C LEU A 470 -8.17 71.69 -21.43
N ARG A 471 -8.68 70.60 -22.01
CA ARG A 471 -9.98 70.00 -21.65
C ARG A 471 -10.02 69.52 -20.20
N ARG A 472 -8.87 69.15 -19.60
CA ARG A 472 -8.75 68.68 -18.21
C ARG A 472 -8.94 69.78 -17.16
N TYR A 473 -8.97 71.06 -17.59
CA TYR A 473 -9.26 72.22 -16.72
C TYR A 473 -10.78 72.41 -16.54
N ALA A 474 -11.65 71.60 -17.14
CA ALA A 474 -13.09 71.76 -17.02
C ALA A 474 -13.60 71.30 -15.61
N LYS A 475 -14.54 72.12 -15.07
CA LYS A 475 -15.05 72.00 -13.68
C LYS A 475 -15.67 70.56 -13.35
N LEU A 476 -16.21 69.84 -14.34
CA LEU A 476 -16.82 68.57 -14.20
C LEU A 476 -15.81 67.43 -13.87
N ASP A 477 -14.53 67.60 -14.14
CA ASP A 477 -13.53 66.57 -13.90
C ASP A 477 -12.92 66.63 -12.47
N MET A 478 -13.19 67.70 -11.75
CA MET A 478 -12.60 68.00 -10.44
C MET A 478 -13.20 67.17 -9.30
N ASP A 479 -14.52 66.87 -9.35
CA ASP A 479 -15.17 66.05 -8.32
C ASP A 479 -14.72 64.60 -8.45
N GLY A 480 -14.59 64.09 -9.66
CA GLY A 480 -13.99 62.76 -9.94
C GLY A 480 -12.52 62.65 -9.49
N THR A 481 -11.74 63.74 -9.66
CA THR A 481 -10.34 63.77 -9.19
C THR A 481 -10.26 63.75 -7.66
N ARG A 482 -11.10 64.51 -6.97
CA ARG A 482 -11.17 64.51 -5.50
C ARG A 482 -11.58 63.12 -4.95
N GLU A 483 -12.54 62.48 -5.59
CA GLU A 483 -12.96 61.12 -5.22
C GLU A 483 -11.81 60.12 -5.42
N ARG A 484 -11.05 60.19 -6.54
CA ARG A 484 -9.87 59.33 -6.77
C ARG A 484 -8.79 59.58 -5.72
N ILE A 485 -8.50 60.83 -5.36
CA ILE A 485 -7.58 61.18 -4.28
C ILE A 485 -8.03 60.57 -2.95
N GLY A 486 -9.32 60.68 -2.63
CA GLY A 486 -9.89 60.06 -1.41
C GLY A 486 -9.66 58.54 -1.38
N ARG A 487 -9.95 57.83 -2.47
CA ARG A 487 -9.70 56.39 -2.58
C ARG A 487 -8.21 56.05 -2.45
N LEU A 488 -7.34 56.73 -3.16
CA LEU A 488 -5.89 56.48 -3.10
C LEU A 488 -5.31 56.70 -1.70
N ARG A 489 -5.80 57.69 -0.95
CA ARG A 489 -5.38 57.92 0.44
C ARG A 489 -5.80 56.80 1.35
N ILE A 490 -6.98 56.22 1.15
CA ILE A 490 -7.46 55.03 1.90
C ILE A 490 -6.59 53.83 1.57
N GLU A 491 -6.29 53.60 0.28
CA GLU A 491 -5.43 52.49 -0.16
C GLU A 491 -4.01 52.61 0.41
N ILE A 492 -3.42 53.82 0.37
CA ILE A 492 -2.11 54.10 0.95
C ILE A 492 -2.08 53.82 2.45
N ALA A 493 -3.09 54.30 3.18
CA ALA A 493 -3.21 54.03 4.62
C ALA A 493 -3.31 52.54 4.93
N GLU A 494 -4.05 51.78 4.11
CA GLU A 494 -4.16 50.33 4.27
C GLU A 494 -2.83 49.62 3.96
N TYR A 495 -2.13 49.98 2.88
CA TYR A 495 -0.81 49.40 2.58
C TYR A 495 0.21 49.74 3.68
N GLN A 496 0.17 50.94 4.21
CA GLN A 496 1.03 51.33 5.34
C GLN A 496 0.70 50.54 6.60
N ARG A 497 -0.59 50.31 6.90
CA ARG A 497 -1.03 49.48 8.01
C ARG A 497 -0.53 48.04 7.88
N LEU A 498 -0.66 47.47 6.67
CA LEU A 498 -0.20 46.10 6.39
C LEU A 498 1.32 45.96 6.56
N LEU A 499 2.09 46.92 6.05
CA LEU A 499 3.56 46.90 6.16
C LEU A 499 4.06 47.24 7.57
N GLY A 500 3.26 47.92 8.36
CA GLY A 500 3.63 48.35 9.73
C GLY A 500 3.48 47.27 10.79
N ALA A 501 2.69 46.19 10.52
CA ALA A 501 2.39 45.15 11.50
C ALA A 501 2.45 43.76 10.89
N ARG A 502 3.29 42.85 11.44
CA ARG A 502 3.43 41.49 11.00
C ARG A 502 2.11 40.75 11.04
N ASP A 503 1.32 40.93 12.12
CA ASP A 503 0.03 40.25 12.28
C ASP A 503 -0.99 40.70 11.21
N ALA A 504 -0.94 41.97 10.79
CA ALA A 504 -1.79 42.45 9.70
C ALA A 504 -1.43 41.77 8.37
N MET A 505 -0.15 41.60 8.09
CA MET A 505 0.33 40.89 6.90
C MET A 505 0.02 39.39 6.97
N ASN A 506 0.18 38.72 8.12
CA ASN A 506 -0.23 37.35 8.34
C ASN A 506 -1.75 37.20 8.15
N GLY A 507 -2.55 38.15 8.61
CA GLY A 507 -4.00 38.19 8.38
C GLY A 507 -4.34 38.22 6.90
N LEU A 508 -3.65 39.09 6.10
CA LEU A 508 -3.80 39.11 4.65
C LEU A 508 -3.43 37.77 4.00
N LEU A 509 -2.28 37.22 4.38
CA LEU A 509 -1.84 35.90 3.87
C LEU A 509 -2.89 34.81 4.12
N LYS A 510 -3.41 34.70 5.33
CA LYS A 510 -4.46 33.73 5.68
C LYS A 510 -5.75 33.95 4.89
N THR A 511 -6.13 35.21 4.67
CA THR A 511 -7.31 35.57 3.86
C THR A 511 -7.14 35.08 2.43
N GLU A 512 -6.00 35.37 1.77
CA GLU A 512 -5.73 34.94 0.40
C GLU A 512 -5.64 33.43 0.25
N LEU A 513 -5.04 32.73 1.22
CA LEU A 513 -5.03 31.27 1.27
C LEU A 513 -6.45 30.71 1.43
N GLY A 514 -7.28 31.31 2.29
CA GLY A 514 -8.67 30.95 2.48
C GLY A 514 -9.52 31.11 1.22
N GLU A 515 -9.30 32.16 0.44
CA GLU A 515 -9.93 32.35 -0.87
C GLU A 515 -9.58 31.22 -1.84
N ILE A 516 -8.32 30.81 -1.87
CA ILE A 516 -7.86 29.70 -2.71
C ILE A 516 -8.49 28.38 -2.25
N ALA A 517 -8.52 28.12 -0.95
CA ALA A 517 -9.16 26.92 -0.40
C ALA A 517 -10.65 26.86 -0.72
N THR A 518 -11.33 28.00 -0.67
CA THR A 518 -12.77 28.10 -0.99
C THR A 518 -13.03 27.90 -2.48
N LYS A 519 -12.20 28.48 -3.33
CA LYS A 519 -12.43 28.49 -4.78
C LYS A 519 -11.98 27.19 -5.47
N PHE A 520 -10.89 26.59 -5.01
CA PHE A 520 -10.21 25.49 -5.68
C PHE A 520 -10.11 24.21 -4.84
N GLY A 521 -10.40 24.27 -3.54
CA GLY A 521 -10.38 23.12 -2.67
C GLY A 521 -11.57 22.22 -2.95
N ASP A 522 -11.32 20.92 -2.96
CA ASP A 522 -12.30 19.85 -3.10
C ASP A 522 -12.26 18.90 -1.87
N ASP A 523 -13.16 17.94 -1.85
CA ASP A 523 -13.18 16.92 -0.81
C ASP A 523 -12.04 15.92 -1.01
N ARG A 524 -11.60 15.31 0.08
CA ARG A 524 -10.59 14.25 0.07
C ARG A 524 -11.06 13.10 -0.82
N ARG A 525 -10.17 12.58 -1.66
CA ARG A 525 -10.41 11.41 -2.53
C ARG A 525 -9.95 10.11 -1.88
N SER A 526 -8.76 10.14 -1.24
CA SER A 526 -8.21 8.96 -0.57
C SER A 526 -8.85 8.78 0.81
N GLU A 527 -9.35 7.58 1.09
CA GLU A 527 -9.84 7.20 2.42
C GLU A 527 -8.69 6.71 3.28
N ILE A 528 -8.75 6.98 4.59
CA ILE A 528 -7.75 6.50 5.55
C ILE A 528 -8.45 5.55 6.52
N ASP A 529 -8.05 4.28 6.51
CA ASP A 529 -8.54 3.26 7.45
C ASP A 529 -7.42 2.90 8.44
N LEU A 530 -7.53 3.45 9.65
CA LEU A 530 -6.59 3.20 10.74
C LEU A 530 -6.76 1.82 11.38
N ASN A 531 -7.86 1.10 11.08
CA ASN A 531 -8.15 -0.22 11.65
C ASN A 531 -7.72 -1.36 10.71
N ALA A 532 -7.48 -1.07 9.43
CA ALA A 532 -7.01 -2.07 8.49
C ALA A 532 -5.55 -2.41 8.74
N SER A 533 -5.22 -3.70 8.85
CA SER A 533 -3.82 -4.14 8.93
C SER A 533 -3.04 -3.71 7.68
N ALA A 534 -1.92 -3.05 7.89
CA ALA A 534 -0.97 -2.66 6.85
C ALA A 534 -0.09 -3.83 6.37
N GLU A 535 -0.12 -4.96 7.08
CA GLU A 535 0.67 -6.14 6.74
C GLU A 535 0.23 -6.74 5.40
N VAL A 536 1.21 -7.21 4.64
CA VAL A 536 0.94 -8.01 3.45
C VAL A 536 0.36 -9.35 3.91
N PRO A 537 -0.82 -9.78 3.41
CA PRO A 537 -1.41 -11.05 3.81
C PRO A 537 -0.41 -12.20 3.71
N SER A 538 -0.40 -13.05 4.71
CA SER A 538 0.49 -14.22 4.74
C SER A 538 0.09 -15.24 3.66
N GLN A 539 0.97 -16.17 3.36
CA GLN A 539 0.62 -17.26 2.45
C GLN A 539 -0.46 -18.16 3.06
N ASP A 540 -0.49 -18.26 4.38
CA ASP A 540 -1.48 -19.06 5.09
C ASP A 540 -2.90 -18.46 5.02
N ASP A 541 -3.03 -17.13 4.90
CA ASP A 541 -4.32 -16.45 4.69
C ASP A 541 -4.95 -16.78 3.33
N ILE A 542 -4.12 -17.14 2.36
CA ILE A 542 -4.54 -17.40 0.97
C ILE A 542 -4.88 -18.87 0.77
N LEU A 543 -4.33 -19.78 1.58
CA LEU A 543 -4.59 -21.20 1.46
C LEU A 543 -6.06 -21.53 1.76
N PRO A 544 -6.71 -22.45 0.98
CA PRO A 544 -8.03 -22.95 1.32
C PRO A 544 -7.95 -23.71 2.64
N ASP A 545 -8.95 -23.59 3.49
CA ASP A 545 -9.06 -24.35 4.73
C ASP A 545 -9.89 -25.62 4.48
N GLU A 546 -9.24 -26.67 3.98
CA GLU A 546 -9.89 -27.92 3.61
C GLU A 546 -9.47 -29.05 4.53
N PRO A 547 -10.42 -29.84 5.05
CA PRO A 547 -10.09 -31.00 5.86
C PRO A 547 -9.45 -32.11 5.02
N CYS A 548 -8.39 -32.69 5.55
CA CYS A 548 -7.64 -33.73 4.87
C CYS A 548 -7.11 -34.78 5.86
N TYR A 549 -6.70 -35.94 5.33
CA TYR A 549 -5.97 -36.94 6.06
C TYR A 549 -4.55 -37.07 5.55
N LEU A 550 -3.62 -37.11 6.48
CA LEU A 550 -2.20 -37.33 6.20
C LEU A 550 -1.83 -38.78 6.59
N VAL A 551 -1.25 -39.48 5.64
CA VAL A 551 -0.68 -40.81 5.85
C VAL A 551 0.83 -40.71 5.78
N VAL A 552 1.53 -41.17 6.81
CA VAL A 552 3.00 -41.16 6.87
C VAL A 552 3.50 -42.58 7.06
N THR A 553 4.47 -43.01 6.24
CA THR A 553 5.05 -44.35 6.30
C THR A 553 6.44 -44.34 6.93
N ALA A 554 6.95 -45.52 7.30
CA ALA A 554 8.27 -45.69 7.93
C ALA A 554 9.44 -45.24 7.00
N SER A 555 9.29 -45.43 5.69
CA SER A 555 10.30 -44.96 4.71
C SER A 555 10.28 -43.42 4.52
N GLY A 556 9.30 -42.75 5.12
CA GLY A 556 9.13 -41.28 5.00
C GLY A 556 8.35 -40.86 3.77
N LEU A 557 7.48 -41.72 3.22
CA LEU A 557 6.47 -41.24 2.27
C LEU A 557 5.36 -40.53 3.04
N VAL A 558 4.95 -39.36 2.56
CA VAL A 558 3.82 -38.61 3.08
C VAL A 558 2.80 -38.37 1.96
N ALA A 559 1.53 -38.63 2.26
CA ALA A 559 0.42 -38.47 1.33
C ALA A 559 -0.69 -37.66 1.99
N ARG A 560 -1.25 -36.69 1.27
CA ARG A 560 -2.45 -35.96 1.66
C ARG A 560 -3.65 -36.51 0.88
N HIS A 561 -4.71 -36.85 1.58
CA HIS A 561 -5.95 -37.31 0.98
C HIS A 561 -7.09 -36.39 1.37
N ALA A 562 -7.97 -36.07 0.44
CA ALA A 562 -9.19 -35.33 0.77
C ALA A 562 -10.02 -36.07 1.83
N ALA A 563 -10.69 -35.36 2.73
CA ALA A 563 -11.52 -35.96 3.77
C ALA A 563 -12.60 -36.92 3.21
N THR A 564 -13.06 -36.66 1.99
CA THR A 564 -14.04 -37.47 1.27
C THR A 564 -13.50 -38.79 0.73
N ALA A 565 -12.17 -39.00 0.73
CA ALA A 565 -11.53 -40.20 0.19
C ALA A 565 -11.83 -41.44 1.02
N PHE A 566 -12.11 -41.28 2.30
CA PHE A 566 -12.43 -42.37 3.21
C PHE A 566 -13.87 -42.24 3.70
N ARG A 567 -14.72 -43.26 3.39
CA ARG A 567 -16.09 -43.31 3.88
C ARG A 567 -16.16 -44.20 5.12
N ALA A 568 -16.93 -43.83 6.12
CA ALA A 568 -17.19 -44.64 7.29
C ALA A 568 -17.77 -46.02 6.90
N GLN A 569 -17.24 -47.08 7.50
CA GLN A 569 -17.66 -48.46 7.30
C GLN A 569 -18.14 -49.03 8.64
N LYS A 570 -19.07 -49.99 8.59
CA LYS A 570 -19.47 -50.68 9.80
C LYS A 570 -18.30 -51.45 10.38
N ARG A 571 -18.25 -51.59 11.70
CA ARG A 571 -17.24 -52.37 12.41
C ARG A 571 -17.12 -53.83 11.86
N GLY A 572 -15.92 -54.41 11.92
CA GLY A 572 -15.66 -55.79 11.44
C GLY A 572 -15.32 -55.88 9.95
N GLY A 573 -15.25 -54.76 9.22
CA GLY A 573 -14.81 -54.68 7.82
C GLY A 573 -13.31 -55.00 7.66
N ALA A 574 -12.91 -55.46 6.47
CA ALA A 574 -11.50 -55.77 6.14
C ALA A 574 -10.66 -54.53 5.80
N GLY A 575 -11.30 -53.34 5.74
CA GLY A 575 -10.63 -52.07 5.35
C GLY A 575 -10.40 -51.94 3.85
N ALA A 576 -9.86 -50.81 3.46
CA ALA A 576 -9.54 -50.48 2.08
C ALA A 576 -8.08 -49.98 1.97
N THR A 577 -7.44 -50.19 0.80
CA THR A 577 -6.03 -49.84 0.59
C THR A 577 -5.83 -48.36 0.77
N ALA A 578 -4.96 -47.95 1.70
CA ALA A 578 -4.57 -46.56 1.96
C ALA A 578 -3.26 -46.18 1.25
N THR A 579 -2.34 -47.16 1.08
CA THR A 579 -1.06 -46.97 0.37
C THR A 579 -0.76 -48.18 -0.50
N LYS A 580 0.01 -48.04 -1.60
CA LYS A 580 0.59 -49.13 -2.36
C LYS A 580 2.01 -49.43 -1.84
N GLY A 581 2.25 -50.54 -1.23
CA GLY A 581 3.57 -51.00 -0.81
C GLY A 581 3.45 -52.00 0.35
N ASP A 582 3.72 -53.24 0.10
CA ASP A 582 3.59 -54.35 1.12
C ASP A 582 4.71 -54.26 2.19
N ASP A 583 5.82 -53.56 1.94
CA ASP A 583 7.00 -53.47 2.81
C ASP A 583 7.21 -52.11 3.53
N ASP A 584 6.31 -51.12 3.40
CA ASP A 584 6.43 -49.80 4.02
C ASP A 584 5.27 -49.50 4.97
N PRO A 585 5.39 -49.85 6.25
CA PRO A 585 4.30 -49.72 7.20
C PRO A 585 3.93 -48.27 7.49
N ILE A 586 2.63 -48.01 7.65
CA ILE A 586 2.12 -46.72 8.11
C ILE A 586 2.55 -46.48 9.56
N VAL A 587 3.23 -45.38 9.83
CA VAL A 587 3.67 -45.00 11.19
C VAL A 587 2.82 -43.89 11.79
N SER A 588 2.15 -43.10 10.97
CA SER A 588 1.23 -42.07 11.43
C SER A 588 0.08 -41.83 10.46
N LEU A 589 -1.08 -41.58 11.04
CA LEU A 589 -2.29 -41.21 10.37
C LEU A 589 -2.88 -40.03 11.13
N ILE A 590 -3.12 -38.89 10.45
CA ILE A 590 -3.45 -37.62 11.09
C ILE A 590 -4.59 -36.96 10.33
N GLY A 591 -5.65 -36.54 11.06
CA GLY A 591 -6.61 -35.59 10.54
C GLY A 591 -6.05 -34.17 10.65
N ALA A 592 -6.08 -33.42 9.57
CA ALA A 592 -5.52 -32.08 9.48
C ALA A 592 -6.34 -31.17 8.56
N SER A 593 -6.09 -29.89 8.62
CA SER A 593 -6.47 -28.93 7.57
C SER A 593 -5.27 -28.62 6.67
N THR A 594 -5.53 -28.22 5.45
CA THR A 594 -4.49 -27.73 4.53
C THR A 594 -3.68 -26.58 5.10
N ARG A 595 -4.23 -25.79 6.02
CA ARG A 595 -3.55 -24.68 6.72
C ARG A 595 -2.65 -25.12 7.87
N ASP A 596 -2.78 -26.36 8.33
CA ASP A 596 -2.02 -26.84 9.46
C ASP A 596 -0.52 -27.00 9.13
N ARG A 597 0.28 -26.99 10.19
CA ARG A 597 1.67 -27.43 10.16
C ARG A 597 1.75 -28.87 10.65
N LEU A 598 2.65 -29.62 10.07
CA LEU A 598 2.98 -30.97 10.44
C LEU A 598 4.38 -31.00 11.04
N TRP A 599 4.52 -31.59 12.23
CA TRP A 599 5.79 -31.89 12.86
C TRP A 599 6.14 -33.34 12.67
N LEU A 600 7.29 -33.65 12.11
CA LEU A 600 7.81 -34.97 11.89
C LEU A 600 8.96 -35.25 12.86
N LEU A 601 8.79 -36.30 13.66
CA LEU A 601 9.80 -36.78 14.61
C LEU A 601 10.50 -38.01 14.03
N THR A 602 11.78 -38.12 14.25
CA THR A 602 12.63 -39.21 13.73
C THR A 602 13.18 -40.07 14.83
N ASP A 603 13.65 -41.26 14.47
CA ASP A 603 14.30 -42.20 15.37
C ASP A 603 15.60 -41.65 15.99
N ALA A 604 16.23 -40.71 15.35
CA ALA A 604 17.35 -39.93 15.89
C ALA A 604 16.96 -38.91 16.96
N GLY A 605 15.67 -38.68 17.22
CA GLY A 605 15.18 -37.67 18.17
C GLY A 605 15.17 -36.25 17.64
N ASN A 606 15.15 -36.08 16.33
CA ASN A 606 15.03 -34.77 15.66
C ASN A 606 13.58 -34.50 15.31
N LEU A 607 13.26 -33.19 15.24
CA LEU A 607 11.95 -32.65 14.87
C LEU A 607 12.10 -31.78 13.63
N PHE A 608 11.24 -31.98 12.65
CA PHE A 608 11.20 -31.20 11.40
C PHE A 608 9.81 -30.61 11.21
N GLY A 609 9.70 -29.45 10.61
CA GLY A 609 8.43 -28.78 10.33
C GLY A 609 8.13 -28.72 8.83
N LEU A 610 6.90 -29.09 8.46
CA LEU A 610 6.39 -29.09 7.09
C LEU A 610 4.97 -28.50 7.10
N ARG A 611 4.60 -27.73 6.07
CA ARG A 611 3.22 -27.28 5.90
C ARG A 611 2.40 -28.38 5.23
N VAL A 612 1.17 -28.60 5.68
CA VAL A 612 0.26 -29.60 5.09
C VAL A 612 -0.06 -29.26 3.62
N ALA A 613 -0.15 -27.97 3.30
CA ALA A 613 -0.38 -27.51 1.93
C ALA A 613 0.74 -27.89 0.95
N ASP A 614 1.98 -28.05 1.43
CA ASP A 614 3.13 -28.41 0.58
C ASP A 614 3.15 -29.91 0.22
N ILE A 615 2.29 -30.70 0.86
CA ILE A 615 2.16 -32.14 0.60
C ILE A 615 1.18 -32.36 -0.55
N ASP A 616 1.63 -33.06 -1.60
CA ASP A 616 0.80 -33.34 -2.76
C ASP A 616 -0.48 -34.12 -2.36
N GLU A 617 -1.63 -33.70 -2.89
CA GLU A 617 -2.85 -34.45 -2.77
C GLU A 617 -2.84 -35.65 -3.72
N VAL A 618 -3.11 -36.84 -3.17
CA VAL A 618 -3.13 -38.06 -3.96
C VAL A 618 -4.48 -38.79 -3.79
N PRO A 619 -4.98 -39.44 -4.84
CA PRO A 619 -6.17 -40.26 -4.71
C PRO A 619 -5.90 -41.43 -3.75
N ARG A 620 -6.95 -42.01 -3.20
CA ARG A 620 -6.86 -43.15 -2.29
C ARG A 620 -6.02 -44.29 -2.89
N GLY A 621 -5.04 -44.78 -2.12
CA GLY A 621 -4.10 -45.80 -2.57
C GLY A 621 -3.00 -45.26 -3.51
N GLY A 622 -2.91 -43.97 -3.68
CA GLY A 622 -1.81 -43.32 -4.39
C GLY A 622 -0.51 -43.38 -3.60
N LYS A 623 0.63 -43.32 -4.30
CA LYS A 623 1.96 -43.27 -3.70
C LYS A 623 2.23 -41.83 -3.23
N GLY A 624 2.53 -41.68 -1.94
CA GLY A 624 2.90 -40.36 -1.39
C GLY A 624 4.26 -39.83 -1.87
N THR A 625 4.58 -38.64 -1.52
CA THR A 625 5.86 -37.97 -1.80
C THR A 625 6.83 -38.20 -0.66
N ASN A 626 8.13 -38.48 -0.95
CA ASN A 626 9.12 -38.66 0.09
C ASN A 626 9.41 -37.33 0.80
N VAL A 627 9.33 -37.33 2.15
CA VAL A 627 9.57 -36.12 2.97
C VAL A 627 10.94 -35.50 2.77
N ARG A 628 11.93 -36.26 2.31
CA ARG A 628 13.29 -35.77 1.98
C ARG A 628 13.29 -34.78 0.81
N ARG A 629 12.23 -34.72 0.02
CA ARG A 629 12.04 -33.66 -0.99
C ARG A 629 11.87 -32.28 -0.33
N PHE A 630 11.31 -32.23 0.86
CA PHE A 630 10.95 -31.01 1.57
C PHE A 630 11.87 -30.72 2.76
N LEU A 631 12.47 -31.78 3.36
CA LEU A 631 13.19 -31.74 4.63
C LEU A 631 14.57 -32.33 4.53
N SER A 632 15.52 -31.78 5.27
CA SER A 632 16.93 -32.24 5.32
C SER A 632 17.09 -33.43 6.30
N ILE A 633 16.27 -34.48 6.16
CA ILE A 633 16.36 -35.70 6.97
C ILE A 633 17.49 -36.58 6.46
N GLY A 634 18.37 -37.04 7.36
CA GLY A 634 19.50 -37.91 7.03
C GLY A 634 19.07 -39.22 6.33
N THR A 635 19.94 -39.80 5.50
CA THR A 635 19.67 -41.02 4.71
C THR A 635 19.28 -42.19 5.58
N ASP A 636 19.90 -42.34 6.75
CA ASP A 636 19.72 -43.45 7.68
C ASP A 636 18.64 -43.17 8.75
N GLU A 637 18.14 -41.92 8.77
CA GLU A 637 17.15 -41.45 9.72
C GLU A 637 15.73 -41.75 9.21
N LYS A 638 14.88 -42.36 10.09
CA LYS A 638 13.52 -42.76 9.76
C LYS A 638 12.49 -41.91 10.51
N VAL A 639 11.42 -41.57 9.81
CA VAL A 639 10.27 -40.91 10.48
C VAL A 639 9.56 -41.95 11.34
N VAL A 640 9.40 -41.66 12.63
CA VAL A 640 8.72 -42.54 13.59
C VAL A 640 7.38 -41.99 14.03
N ARG A 641 7.17 -40.70 13.98
CA ARG A 641 5.90 -40.06 14.33
C ARG A 641 5.70 -38.75 13.59
N ALA A 642 4.44 -38.45 13.33
CA ALA A 642 4.02 -37.12 12.87
C ALA A 642 2.96 -36.57 13.84
N VAL A 643 3.01 -35.28 14.15
CA VAL A 643 2.07 -34.64 15.07
C VAL A 643 1.69 -33.27 14.52
N ARG A 644 0.53 -32.78 14.89
CA ARG A 644 0.05 -31.46 14.57
C ARG A 644 0.29 -30.52 15.76
N PRO A 645 1.12 -29.46 15.65
CA PRO A 645 1.25 -28.47 16.70
C PRO A 645 -0.03 -27.62 16.82
N PRO A 646 -0.27 -26.93 17.95
CA PRO A 646 -1.37 -25.99 18.07
C PRO A 646 -1.13 -24.78 17.16
N ALA A 647 -2.20 -24.22 16.62
CA ALA A 647 -2.16 -23.11 15.67
C ALA A 647 -1.63 -21.81 16.29
N ASP A 648 -1.87 -21.60 17.58
CA ASP A 648 -1.46 -20.41 18.34
C ASP A 648 0.02 -20.41 18.78
N GLY A 649 0.72 -21.55 18.60
CA GLY A 649 2.11 -21.70 19.04
C GLY A 649 2.32 -21.59 20.55
N ALA A 650 1.24 -21.61 21.34
CA ALA A 650 1.30 -21.47 22.79
C ALA A 650 1.28 -22.84 23.50
N GLY A 651 1.77 -22.87 24.76
CA GLY A 651 1.74 -24.06 25.61
C GLY A 651 3.04 -24.85 25.62
N GLU A 652 2.91 -26.13 25.90
CA GLU A 652 4.03 -27.04 26.10
C GLU A 652 3.91 -28.27 25.17
N VAL A 653 5.05 -28.79 24.76
CA VAL A 653 5.19 -30.05 24.07
C VAL A 653 5.64 -31.13 25.05
N VAL A 654 4.93 -32.26 25.05
CA VAL A 654 5.29 -33.44 25.78
C VAL A 654 5.62 -34.56 24.81
N ILE A 655 6.85 -35.09 24.86
CA ILE A 655 7.35 -36.15 24.00
C ILE A 655 7.56 -37.40 24.86
N ALA A 656 6.94 -38.51 24.47
CA ALA A 656 7.06 -39.79 25.15
C ALA A 656 7.88 -40.80 24.35
N THR A 657 8.68 -41.63 25.07
CA THR A 657 9.50 -42.67 24.44
C THR A 657 8.94 -44.09 24.70
N ALA A 658 9.36 -45.05 23.90
CA ALA A 658 8.96 -46.42 24.01
C ALA A 658 9.31 -47.04 25.37
N ASN A 659 10.42 -46.64 25.99
CA ASN A 659 10.89 -47.15 27.28
C ASN A 659 10.27 -46.41 28.47
N GLY A 660 9.23 -45.58 28.24
CA GLY A 660 8.47 -44.93 29.30
C GLY A 660 9.13 -43.71 29.89
N LYS A 661 9.97 -42.97 29.13
CA LYS A 661 10.42 -41.63 29.47
C LYS A 661 9.51 -40.59 28.87
N VAL A 662 9.50 -39.38 29.46
CA VAL A 662 8.80 -38.22 28.97
C VAL A 662 9.67 -36.98 29.06
N LEU A 663 9.66 -36.15 28.00
CA LEU A 663 10.23 -34.80 28.00
C LEU A 663 9.10 -33.78 27.86
N ARG A 664 9.03 -32.84 28.76
CA ARG A 664 8.15 -31.65 28.74
C ARG A 664 8.98 -30.45 28.42
N SER A 665 8.65 -29.71 27.36
CA SER A 665 9.35 -28.51 26.90
C SER A 665 8.37 -27.46 26.37
N ARG A 666 8.80 -26.19 26.33
CA ARG A 666 7.94 -25.12 25.82
C ARG A 666 7.85 -25.17 24.29
N ILE A 667 6.68 -24.89 23.72
CA ILE A 667 6.52 -24.78 22.25
C ILE A 667 7.43 -23.68 21.68
N SER A 668 7.65 -22.58 22.43
CA SER A 668 8.57 -21.50 22.04
C SER A 668 10.01 -21.96 21.78
N ASP A 669 10.44 -23.10 22.37
CA ASP A 669 11.78 -23.67 22.12
C ASP A 669 11.92 -24.19 20.67
N TYR A 670 10.81 -24.34 19.96
CA TYR A 670 10.72 -24.79 18.57
C TYR A 670 10.26 -23.72 17.59
N ALA A 671 10.24 -22.44 17.98
CA ALA A 671 9.79 -21.31 17.14
C ALA A 671 10.54 -21.21 15.80
N ASN A 672 11.80 -21.59 15.78
CA ASN A 672 12.66 -21.60 14.57
C ASN A 672 12.68 -22.94 13.83
N LEU A 673 11.67 -23.78 14.04
CA LEU A 673 11.57 -25.09 13.38
C LEU A 673 11.33 -24.88 11.87
N ASN A 674 12.23 -25.45 11.06
CA ASN A 674 12.23 -25.37 9.61
C ASN A 674 12.61 -26.71 8.97
N ALA A 675 12.90 -26.69 7.67
CA ALA A 675 13.31 -27.85 6.90
C ALA A 675 14.65 -28.49 7.35
N ALA A 676 15.51 -27.75 8.04
CA ALA A 676 16.79 -28.27 8.57
C ALA A 676 16.59 -29.06 9.88
N GLY A 677 15.46 -28.89 10.56
CA GLY A 677 15.11 -29.58 11.78
C GLY A 677 15.83 -29.08 13.04
N LEU A 678 15.36 -29.57 14.18
CA LEU A 678 15.92 -29.28 15.50
C LEU A 678 15.98 -30.57 16.34
N LYS A 679 16.97 -30.71 17.22
CA LYS A 679 17.02 -31.77 18.21
C LYS A 679 15.87 -31.58 19.21
N ALA A 680 14.92 -32.51 19.26
CA ALA A 680 13.78 -32.48 20.14
C ALA A 680 14.06 -33.17 21.49
N ILE A 681 14.58 -34.42 21.44
CA ILE A 681 14.86 -35.21 22.63
C ILE A 681 16.15 -35.98 22.44
N GLY A 682 16.91 -36.17 23.53
CA GLY A 682 18.07 -37.04 23.60
C GLY A 682 17.62 -38.48 23.88
N LEU A 683 17.77 -39.36 22.93
CA LEU A 683 17.44 -40.79 23.11
C LEU A 683 18.65 -41.59 23.65
N ALA A 684 18.41 -42.53 24.57
CA ALA A 684 19.43 -43.41 25.14
C ALA A 684 19.29 -44.83 24.59
N GLY A 685 20.37 -45.38 24.04
CA GLY A 685 20.40 -46.75 23.51
C GLY A 685 19.41 -46.94 22.35
N ALA A 686 18.63 -48.04 22.41
CA ALA A 686 17.62 -48.36 21.39
C ALA A 686 16.21 -47.78 21.67
N ASP A 687 16.11 -46.71 22.51
CA ASP A 687 14.83 -46.05 22.77
C ASP A 687 14.36 -45.27 21.56
N ARG A 688 13.05 -45.07 21.42
CA ARG A 688 12.44 -44.36 20.29
C ARG A 688 11.25 -43.54 20.76
N ILE A 689 10.94 -42.51 20.02
CA ILE A 689 9.75 -41.65 20.24
C ILE A 689 8.50 -42.45 19.85
N ILE A 690 7.48 -42.40 20.70
CA ILE A 690 6.18 -43.05 20.48
C ILE A 690 5.07 -42.02 20.27
N ALA A 691 5.07 -40.97 21.05
CA ALA A 691 4.02 -39.95 20.99
C ALA A 691 4.62 -38.56 21.26
N ALA A 692 3.97 -37.57 20.71
CA ALA A 692 4.14 -36.19 21.12
C ALA A 692 2.77 -35.53 21.12
N VAL A 693 2.51 -34.76 22.15
CA VAL A 693 1.25 -34.02 22.35
C VAL A 693 1.54 -32.61 22.82
N THR A 694 0.63 -31.70 22.59
CA THR A 694 0.66 -30.38 23.17
C THR A 694 -0.23 -30.35 24.40
N ALA A 695 0.21 -29.66 25.43
CA ALA A 695 -0.47 -29.64 26.72
C ALA A 695 -0.45 -28.25 27.32
N ALA A 696 -1.45 -27.96 28.17
CA ALA A 696 -1.51 -26.80 29.05
C ALA A 696 -1.20 -27.22 30.51
N ALA A 697 -0.96 -26.29 31.40
CA ALA A 697 -0.81 -26.57 32.82
C ALA A 697 -2.10 -27.14 33.41
N GLY A 698 -1.97 -28.00 34.43
CA GLY A 698 -3.12 -28.58 35.16
C GLY A 698 -3.89 -29.68 34.42
N VAL A 699 -3.36 -30.27 33.36
CA VAL A 699 -3.87 -31.42 32.67
C VAL A 699 -3.19 -32.70 33.18
N GLN A 700 -3.74 -33.85 32.84
CA GLN A 700 -3.17 -35.15 33.18
C GLN A 700 -2.75 -35.90 31.92
N LEU A 701 -1.73 -36.72 32.04
CA LEU A 701 -1.25 -37.57 30.97
C LEU A 701 -1.70 -39.02 31.22
N LEU A 702 -2.32 -39.63 30.20
CA LEU A 702 -2.69 -41.04 30.19
C LEU A 702 -1.77 -41.79 29.24
N PHE A 703 -1.06 -42.77 29.76
CA PHE A 703 -0.21 -43.69 28.99
C PHE A 703 -0.83 -45.09 28.90
N VAL A 704 -0.70 -45.68 27.74
CA VAL A 704 -1.07 -47.10 27.56
C VAL A 704 0.13 -47.87 27.02
N THR A 705 0.40 -49.05 27.57
CA THR A 705 1.52 -49.92 27.21
C THR A 705 1.08 -51.09 26.36
N SER A 706 1.99 -51.66 25.56
CA SER A 706 1.73 -52.80 24.64
C SER A 706 1.33 -54.09 25.33
N ASP A 707 1.68 -54.23 26.59
CA ASP A 707 1.27 -55.38 27.46
C ASP A 707 -0.06 -55.13 28.18
N GLY A 708 -0.80 -54.10 27.78
CA GLY A 708 -2.19 -53.87 28.20
C GLY A 708 -2.37 -53.17 29.53
N TYR A 709 -1.41 -52.37 29.99
CA TYR A 709 -1.52 -51.54 31.20
C TYR A 709 -1.67 -50.05 30.83
N ALA A 710 -2.25 -49.29 31.76
CA ALA A 710 -2.37 -47.85 31.63
C ALA A 710 -2.00 -47.13 32.94
N ALA A 711 -1.29 -46.04 32.83
CA ALA A 711 -0.93 -45.14 33.93
C ALA A 711 -1.43 -43.74 33.65
N ARG A 712 -2.01 -43.06 34.66
CA ARG A 712 -2.50 -41.68 34.58
C ARG A 712 -1.90 -40.90 35.74
N TRP A 713 -1.34 -39.68 35.40
CA TRP A 713 -0.69 -38.82 36.38
C TRP A 713 -0.71 -37.34 35.95
N ASP A 714 -0.51 -36.43 36.89
CA ASP A 714 -0.58 -34.99 36.63
C ASP A 714 0.65 -34.47 35.89
N ILE A 715 0.47 -33.67 34.84
CA ILE A 715 1.56 -33.17 34.02
C ILE A 715 2.59 -32.41 34.83
N ASP A 716 2.15 -31.77 35.90
CA ASP A 716 3.03 -30.99 36.78
C ASP A 716 4.01 -31.83 37.61
N ASP A 717 3.82 -33.16 37.65
CA ASP A 717 4.83 -34.09 38.19
C ASP A 717 6.08 -34.20 37.29
N ALA A 718 6.03 -33.75 36.02
CA ALA A 718 7.17 -33.71 35.10
C ALA A 718 7.75 -32.28 35.02
N PRO A 719 9.06 -32.10 35.26
CA PRO A 719 9.70 -30.79 35.12
C PRO A 719 9.74 -30.34 33.66
N ILE A 720 9.61 -29.05 33.44
CA ILE A 720 9.84 -28.44 32.13
C ILE A 720 11.36 -28.38 31.89
N ASN A 721 11.83 -29.05 30.84
CA ASN A 721 13.23 -29.11 30.46
C ASN A 721 13.43 -28.52 29.05
N GLY A 722 14.63 -28.01 28.76
CA GLY A 722 14.97 -27.56 27.41
C GLY A 722 14.97 -28.72 26.41
N ARG A 723 14.68 -28.41 25.16
CA ARG A 723 14.76 -29.38 24.04
C ARG A 723 16.14 -30.07 24.01
N GLY A 724 16.17 -31.35 23.52
CA GLY A 724 17.38 -32.14 23.42
C GLY A 724 17.79 -32.87 24.70
N SER A 725 17.13 -32.63 25.85
CA SER A 725 17.35 -33.43 27.07
C SER A 725 16.73 -34.81 27.00
N GLN A 726 17.16 -35.75 27.88
CA GLN A 726 16.69 -37.14 27.84
C GLN A 726 15.31 -37.40 28.47
N GLY A 727 14.73 -36.34 29.09
CA GLY A 727 13.47 -36.47 29.80
C GLY A 727 13.58 -37.25 31.12
N VAL A 728 12.43 -37.52 31.73
CA VAL A 728 12.28 -38.22 33.03
C VAL A 728 11.43 -39.47 32.90
N ALA A 729 11.56 -40.42 33.84
CA ALA A 729 10.69 -41.64 33.84
C ALA A 729 9.22 -41.23 34.04
N SER A 730 8.33 -41.73 33.21
CA SER A 730 6.89 -41.46 33.21
C SER A 730 6.04 -42.69 33.59
N VAL A 731 6.29 -43.83 32.98
CA VAL A 731 5.60 -45.10 33.21
C VAL A 731 6.59 -46.24 33.25
N SER A 732 6.37 -47.22 34.12
CA SER A 732 7.16 -48.45 34.14
C SER A 732 6.58 -49.46 33.15
N VAL A 733 7.36 -49.83 32.16
CA VAL A 733 7.00 -50.83 31.13
C VAL A 733 7.45 -52.22 31.54
N GLY A 734 6.66 -53.24 31.22
CA GLY A 734 7.01 -54.65 31.46
C GLY A 734 8.17 -55.11 30.55
N ALA A 735 8.82 -56.26 30.89
CA ALA A 735 9.88 -56.81 30.07
C ALA A 735 9.39 -57.07 28.61
N GLY A 736 10.08 -56.46 27.63
CA GLY A 736 9.72 -56.54 26.20
C GLY A 736 8.45 -55.75 25.80
N ALA A 737 7.84 -55.01 26.75
CA ALA A 737 6.74 -54.11 26.45
C ALA A 737 7.24 -52.69 26.12
N THR A 738 6.40 -51.90 25.47
CA THR A 738 6.67 -50.50 25.13
C THR A 738 5.43 -49.66 25.39
N VAL A 739 5.60 -48.37 25.56
CA VAL A 739 4.49 -47.40 25.49
C VAL A 739 3.91 -47.43 24.07
N VAL A 740 2.58 -47.39 23.94
CA VAL A 740 1.83 -47.38 22.67
C VAL A 740 1.21 -46.02 22.41
N SER A 741 0.64 -45.42 23.47
CA SER A 741 0.04 -44.06 23.34
C SER A 741 0.27 -43.21 24.56
N MET A 742 0.17 -41.91 24.38
CA MET A 742 0.08 -40.90 25.41
C MET A 742 -0.98 -39.88 24.98
N ASP A 743 -1.94 -39.63 25.85
CA ASP A 743 -3.05 -38.71 25.63
C ASP A 743 -3.11 -37.68 26.77
N VAL A 744 -3.61 -36.46 26.42
CA VAL A 744 -3.91 -35.43 27.40
C VAL A 744 -5.38 -35.52 27.81
N VAL A 745 -5.61 -35.52 29.12
CA VAL A 745 -6.94 -35.59 29.71
C VAL A 745 -7.09 -34.55 30.83
N THR A 746 -8.33 -34.13 31.09
CA THR A 746 -8.64 -33.30 32.26
C THR A 746 -9.06 -34.16 33.44
N PRO A 747 -8.97 -33.70 34.70
CA PRO A 747 -9.36 -34.50 35.87
C PRO A 747 -10.79 -35.08 35.83
N ALA A 748 -11.74 -34.35 35.27
CA ALA A 748 -13.15 -34.75 35.14
C ALA A 748 -13.59 -34.98 33.69
N ASP A 749 -12.69 -35.48 32.83
CA ASP A 749 -12.92 -35.65 31.40
C ASP A 749 -14.04 -36.68 31.14
N PRO A 750 -15.13 -36.35 30.45
CA PRO A 750 -16.25 -37.25 30.19
C PRO A 750 -15.98 -38.22 29.05
N ARG A 751 -14.87 -38.04 28.32
CA ARG A 751 -14.49 -38.91 27.20
C ARG A 751 -14.10 -40.29 27.66
N MET A 752 -14.02 -41.22 26.72
CA MET A 752 -13.68 -42.61 26.97
C MET A 752 -12.32 -42.98 26.39
N VAL A 753 -11.66 -43.93 26.98
CA VAL A 753 -10.41 -44.52 26.46
C VAL A 753 -10.74 -45.63 25.51
N LEU A 754 -10.46 -45.47 24.21
CA LEU A 754 -10.49 -46.51 23.21
C LEU A 754 -9.17 -47.29 23.26
N THR A 755 -9.24 -48.64 23.34
CA THR A 755 -8.06 -49.52 23.29
C THR A 755 -8.29 -50.59 22.26
N ILE A 756 -7.34 -50.75 21.31
CA ILE A 756 -7.39 -51.75 20.21
C ILE A 756 -6.16 -52.63 20.29
N GLY A 757 -6.40 -53.95 20.23
CA GLY A 757 -5.31 -54.91 20.15
C GLY A 757 -4.86 -55.18 18.71
N THR A 758 -3.68 -55.79 18.53
CA THR A 758 -3.12 -56.19 17.22
C THR A 758 -4.04 -57.14 16.44
N THR A 759 -4.87 -57.93 17.13
CA THR A 759 -5.89 -58.81 16.53
C THR A 759 -7.14 -58.08 16.03
N GLY A 760 -7.19 -56.74 16.17
CA GLY A 760 -8.33 -55.92 15.78
C GLY A 760 -9.53 -55.97 16.73
N LYS A 761 -9.42 -56.63 17.89
CA LYS A 761 -10.39 -56.49 18.99
C LYS A 761 -10.19 -55.16 19.72
N GLY A 762 -11.27 -54.51 20.12
CA GLY A 762 -11.21 -53.26 20.82
C GLY A 762 -12.43 -52.96 21.69
N LYS A 763 -12.29 -51.95 22.54
CA LYS A 763 -13.34 -51.45 23.44
C LYS A 763 -13.14 -50.02 23.82
N ARG A 764 -14.21 -49.41 24.33
CA ARG A 764 -14.16 -48.12 25.00
C ARG A 764 -14.35 -48.33 26.51
N THR A 765 -13.52 -47.64 27.32
CA THR A 765 -13.61 -47.72 28.77
C THR A 765 -13.72 -46.29 29.34
N LYS A 766 -14.56 -46.11 30.35
CA LYS A 766 -14.68 -44.79 31.03
C LYS A 766 -13.34 -44.36 31.61
N LEU A 767 -12.94 -43.08 31.37
CA LEU A 767 -11.70 -42.55 31.88
C LEU A 767 -11.61 -42.64 33.43
N ALA A 768 -12.74 -42.57 34.12
CA ALA A 768 -12.82 -42.70 35.59
C ALA A 768 -12.30 -44.04 36.12
N GLU A 769 -12.25 -45.12 35.27
CA GLU A 769 -11.69 -46.41 35.67
C GLU A 769 -10.15 -46.42 35.72
N TYR A 770 -9.50 -45.36 35.26
CA TYR A 770 -8.06 -45.15 35.30
C TYR A 770 -7.69 -44.13 36.41
N PRO A 771 -7.32 -44.59 37.61
CA PRO A 771 -7.05 -43.72 38.74
C PRO A 771 -5.79 -42.87 38.50
N THR A 772 -5.83 -41.61 38.89
CA THR A 772 -4.66 -40.72 38.90
C THR A 772 -3.70 -41.19 40.01
N LYS A 773 -2.44 -41.36 39.65
CA LYS A 773 -1.37 -41.77 40.56
C LYS A 773 -0.08 -41.00 40.21
N GLY A 774 0.96 -41.17 40.99
CA GLY A 774 2.25 -40.58 40.71
C GLY A 774 2.93 -41.21 39.46
N ARG A 775 3.95 -40.56 38.95
CA ARG A 775 4.81 -40.91 37.82
C ARG A 775 5.59 -42.21 38.07
N ALA A 776 6.10 -42.90 37.01
CA ALA A 776 7.00 -44.05 37.04
C ALA A 776 6.39 -45.35 37.60
N ILE A 777 5.09 -45.52 37.57
CA ILE A 777 4.37 -46.73 37.92
C ILE A 777 3.94 -47.54 36.69
N ARG A 778 3.63 -48.85 36.82
CA ARG A 778 3.06 -49.68 35.77
C ARG A 778 1.59 -49.38 35.51
N GLY A 779 0.87 -48.86 36.51
CA GLY A 779 -0.53 -48.48 36.37
C GLY A 779 -1.48 -49.66 36.58
N VAL A 780 -2.67 -49.58 35.94
CA VAL A 780 -3.75 -50.59 36.05
C VAL A 780 -3.95 -51.30 34.69
N ARG A 781 -4.53 -52.54 34.71
CA ARG A 781 -4.82 -53.26 33.46
C ARG A 781 -5.83 -52.45 32.61
N ALA A 782 -5.49 -52.21 31.36
CA ALA A 782 -6.31 -51.49 30.39
C ALA A 782 -7.04 -52.40 29.39
N MET A 783 -6.47 -53.58 29.12
CA MET A 783 -7.05 -54.57 28.23
C MET A 783 -6.59 -55.96 28.64
N ASP A 784 -7.51 -56.97 28.56
CA ASP A 784 -7.15 -58.33 28.67
C ASP A 784 -6.71 -58.91 27.32
N LEU A 785 -5.45 -59.35 27.26
CA LEU A 785 -4.79 -59.81 26.05
C LEU A 785 -4.82 -61.32 26.01
N VAL A 786 -5.96 -61.89 25.60
CA VAL A 786 -6.15 -63.40 25.50
C VAL A 786 -5.33 -63.89 24.31
N ALA A 787 -4.46 -64.87 24.58
CA ALA A 787 -3.68 -65.57 23.58
C ALA A 787 -4.53 -66.13 22.45
N VAL A 788 -4.11 -65.95 21.19
CA VAL A 788 -4.79 -66.55 20.02
C VAL A 788 -3.73 -67.32 19.23
N ASN A 789 -4.00 -68.59 18.95
CA ASN A 789 -3.09 -69.51 18.22
C ASN A 789 -1.65 -69.57 18.79
N GLY A 790 -1.50 -69.47 20.11
CA GLY A 790 -0.20 -69.51 20.80
C GLY A 790 0.59 -68.24 20.84
N ALA A 791 0.15 -67.18 20.18
CA ALA A 791 0.73 -65.84 20.24
C ALA A 791 -0.02 -64.90 21.20
N THR A 792 0.66 -64.24 22.06
CA THR A 792 0.07 -63.21 22.97
C THR A 792 -0.11 -61.92 22.21
N PRO A 793 -1.38 -61.48 21.98
CA PRO A 793 -1.61 -60.18 21.32
C PRO A 793 -1.01 -59.02 22.14
N ARG A 794 -0.79 -57.88 21.46
CA ARG A 794 -0.37 -56.63 22.10
C ARG A 794 -1.42 -55.56 21.86
N VAL A 795 -1.40 -54.51 22.64
CA VAL A 795 -2.14 -53.30 22.31
C VAL A 795 -1.43 -52.61 21.14
N ALA A 796 -2.17 -52.34 20.06
CA ALA A 796 -1.69 -51.67 18.86
C ALA A 796 -1.97 -50.19 18.87
N PHE A 797 -3.12 -49.79 19.42
CA PHE A 797 -3.55 -48.39 19.44
C PHE A 797 -4.41 -48.09 20.67
N SER A 798 -4.22 -46.92 21.24
CA SER A 798 -5.14 -46.36 22.23
C SER A 798 -5.26 -44.86 22.08
N ALA A 799 -6.44 -44.31 22.37
CA ALA A 799 -6.70 -42.88 22.33
C ALA A 799 -7.91 -42.51 23.19
N VAL A 800 -7.96 -41.27 23.64
CA VAL A 800 -9.14 -40.69 24.32
C VAL A 800 -10.13 -40.20 23.26
N VAL A 801 -11.36 -40.70 23.31
CA VAL A 801 -12.37 -40.48 22.25
C VAL A 801 -13.70 -39.97 22.82
N SER A 802 -14.40 -39.18 22.05
CA SER A 802 -15.79 -38.77 22.27
C SER A 802 -16.77 -39.73 21.55
N PRO A 803 -18.04 -39.81 21.98
CA PRO A 803 -18.99 -40.72 21.35
C PRO A 803 -19.31 -40.46 19.87
N ARG A 804 -19.00 -39.30 19.38
CA ARG A 804 -19.27 -38.90 17.98
C ARG A 804 -18.01 -38.88 17.12
N ASP A 805 -16.86 -39.23 17.67
CA ASP A 805 -15.63 -39.28 16.89
C ASP A 805 -15.64 -40.47 15.96
N ASP A 806 -15.01 -40.35 14.81
CA ASP A 806 -14.62 -41.44 13.98
C ASP A 806 -13.19 -41.88 14.34
N VAL A 807 -12.90 -43.17 14.18
CA VAL A 807 -11.53 -43.68 14.30
C VAL A 807 -11.14 -44.37 13.00
N ILE A 808 -9.97 -44.00 12.50
CA ILE A 808 -9.34 -44.72 11.40
C ILE A 808 -8.26 -45.64 11.97
N LEU A 809 -8.29 -46.90 11.56
CA LEU A 809 -7.33 -47.92 11.94
C LEU A 809 -6.66 -48.45 10.68
N ALA A 810 -5.33 -48.59 10.72
CA ALA A 810 -4.57 -49.14 9.60
C ALA A 810 -3.80 -50.40 10.04
N THR A 811 -3.72 -51.36 9.14
CA THR A 811 -2.96 -52.58 9.33
C THR A 811 -1.56 -52.45 8.74
N ARG A 812 -0.64 -53.37 9.07
CA ARG A 812 0.73 -53.40 8.53
C ARG A 812 0.75 -53.53 7.01
N ALA A 813 -0.19 -54.28 6.45
CA ALA A 813 -0.34 -54.45 4.99
C ALA A 813 -1.00 -53.25 4.28
N GLY A 814 -1.12 -52.07 4.94
CA GLY A 814 -1.59 -50.83 4.34
C GLY A 814 -3.11 -50.73 4.14
N LYS A 815 -3.91 -51.61 4.75
CA LYS A 815 -5.37 -51.48 4.72
C LYS A 815 -5.87 -50.59 5.84
N ALA A 816 -6.81 -49.69 5.54
CA ALA A 816 -7.41 -48.78 6.51
C ALA A 816 -8.92 -48.92 6.55
N ILE A 817 -9.50 -48.81 7.74
CA ILE A 817 -10.94 -48.76 8.00
C ILE A 817 -11.25 -47.52 8.83
N VAL A 818 -12.35 -46.85 8.51
CA VAL A 818 -12.93 -45.75 9.30
C VAL A 818 -14.21 -46.29 9.95
N THR A 819 -14.36 -46.19 11.26
CA THR A 819 -15.55 -46.62 12.00
C THR A 819 -15.91 -45.61 13.08
N GLY A 820 -17.21 -45.37 13.32
CA GLY A 820 -17.68 -44.54 14.40
C GLY A 820 -17.31 -45.13 15.77
N THR A 821 -16.85 -44.27 16.68
CA THR A 821 -16.52 -44.73 18.05
C THR A 821 -17.74 -45.22 18.77
N ASP A 822 -18.94 -44.73 18.46
CA ASP A 822 -20.23 -45.18 19.04
C ASP A 822 -20.57 -46.64 18.71
N GLU A 823 -20.11 -47.17 17.57
CA GLU A 823 -20.27 -48.58 17.19
C GLU A 823 -19.39 -49.56 18.04
N ILE A 824 -18.35 -49.03 18.71
CA ILE A 824 -17.43 -49.79 19.51
C ILE A 824 -17.99 -49.94 20.94
N ARG A 825 -18.14 -51.19 21.43
CA ARG A 825 -18.75 -51.49 22.73
C ARG A 825 -17.99 -50.84 23.90
N ALA A 826 -18.75 -50.17 24.78
CA ALA A 826 -18.24 -49.76 26.09
C ALA A 826 -18.11 -50.97 27.02
N ALA A 827 -16.98 -51.13 27.66
CA ALA A 827 -16.70 -52.29 28.55
C ALA A 827 -15.67 -51.88 29.63
N ALA A 828 -15.63 -52.67 30.73
CA ALA A 828 -14.66 -52.49 31.80
C ALA A 828 -13.21 -52.65 31.30
N ARG A 829 -12.28 -51.99 32.02
CA ARG A 829 -10.86 -51.88 31.62
C ARG A 829 -10.12 -53.23 31.51
N ASP A 830 -10.55 -54.29 32.21
CA ASP A 830 -9.94 -55.62 32.28
C ASP A 830 -10.56 -56.63 31.31
N THR A 831 -11.34 -56.24 30.31
CA THR A 831 -11.94 -57.08 29.28
C THR A 831 -11.16 -57.07 27.96
N ALA A 832 -11.35 -58.16 27.15
CA ALA A 832 -10.67 -58.31 25.87
C ALA A 832 -11.30 -57.50 24.71
N GLY A 833 -12.49 -56.92 24.89
CA GLY A 833 -13.21 -56.16 23.86
C GLY A 833 -13.91 -57.00 22.78
N VAL A 834 -14.37 -56.38 21.71
CA VAL A 834 -15.08 -56.96 20.56
C VAL A 834 -14.32 -56.72 19.26
N ALA A 835 -14.63 -57.48 18.20
CA ALA A 835 -14.02 -57.19 16.88
C ALA A 835 -14.42 -55.80 16.37
N VAL A 836 -13.45 -54.97 16.10
CA VAL A 836 -13.56 -53.62 15.51
C VAL A 836 -13.12 -53.66 14.05
N VAL A 837 -11.99 -54.28 13.77
CA VAL A 837 -11.47 -54.57 12.44
C VAL A 837 -11.08 -56.06 12.38
N THR A 838 -11.23 -56.68 11.24
CA THR A 838 -10.79 -58.06 11.02
C THR A 838 -9.59 -58.02 10.07
N PRO A 839 -8.34 -58.07 10.60
CA PRO A 839 -7.16 -58.16 9.75
C PRO A 839 -7.20 -59.42 8.89
N VAL A 840 -6.69 -59.39 7.67
CA VAL A 840 -6.51 -60.56 6.81
C VAL A 840 -5.48 -61.50 7.45
N ALA A 841 -5.45 -62.77 7.01
CA ALA A 841 -4.47 -63.72 7.53
C ALA A 841 -3.03 -63.18 7.44
N ASN A 842 -2.29 -63.28 8.54
CA ASN A 842 -0.92 -62.78 8.72
C ASN A 842 -0.76 -61.23 8.73
N ASP A 843 -1.87 -60.48 8.86
CA ASP A 843 -1.82 -59.03 9.03
C ASP A 843 -2.24 -58.63 10.46
N GLU A 844 -1.84 -57.46 10.90
CA GLU A 844 -2.17 -56.94 12.23
C GLU A 844 -2.45 -55.44 12.21
N VAL A 845 -3.28 -54.98 13.14
CA VAL A 845 -3.46 -53.53 13.33
C VAL A 845 -2.14 -52.96 13.80
N ALA A 846 -1.68 -51.91 13.10
CA ALA A 846 -0.41 -51.28 13.36
C ALA A 846 -0.55 -49.87 13.97
N VAL A 847 -1.53 -49.10 13.53
CA VAL A 847 -1.70 -47.70 13.91
C VAL A 847 -3.16 -47.27 13.80
N GLY A 848 -3.53 -46.24 14.53
CA GLY A 848 -4.84 -45.61 14.41
C GLY A 848 -4.76 -44.09 14.64
N ALA A 849 -5.82 -43.38 14.27
CA ALA A 849 -6.01 -41.97 14.55
C ALA A 849 -7.50 -41.69 14.84
N VAL A 850 -7.74 -40.73 15.70
CA VAL A 850 -9.09 -40.24 16.02
C VAL A 850 -9.39 -39.04 15.12
N ILE A 851 -10.60 -39.07 14.58
CA ILE A 851 -11.13 -37.97 13.75
C ILE A 851 -12.29 -37.38 14.52
N GLY A 852 -12.08 -36.17 15.07
CA GLY A 852 -13.15 -35.45 15.76
C GLY A 852 -14.21 -34.96 14.77
N THR A 853 -15.47 -35.00 15.17
CA THR A 853 -16.61 -34.43 14.41
C THR A 853 -16.73 -32.93 14.53
N ASP A 854 -15.94 -32.27 15.37
CA ASP A 854 -15.84 -30.82 15.44
C ASP A 854 -15.09 -30.27 14.22
N LYS A 855 -15.64 -29.21 13.63
CA LYS A 855 -15.12 -28.59 12.39
C LYS A 855 -13.60 -28.43 12.42
N PRO A 856 -12.91 -28.77 11.32
CA PRO A 856 -11.47 -28.54 11.22
C PRO A 856 -11.13 -27.08 11.51
N GLY A 857 -10.19 -26.86 12.43
CA GLY A 857 -9.80 -25.53 12.90
C GLY A 857 -9.97 -25.31 14.40
N GLN A 858 -10.75 -26.11 15.09
CA GLN A 858 -10.77 -26.14 16.57
C GLN A 858 -9.94 -27.32 17.07
N GLY A 859 -8.67 -27.03 17.42
CA GLY A 859 -7.87 -27.93 18.25
C GLY A 859 -8.67 -28.31 19.52
N PRO A 860 -8.26 -29.33 20.31
CA PRO A 860 -8.91 -29.61 21.58
C PRO A 860 -8.82 -28.33 22.41
N SER A 861 -9.89 -27.54 22.36
CA SER A 861 -10.04 -26.32 23.14
C SER A 861 -10.01 -26.79 24.61
N GLY A 862 -8.93 -26.42 25.30
CA GLY A 862 -9.02 -26.27 26.73
C GLY A 862 -10.16 -25.28 26.99
N GLN A 863 -11.37 -25.79 27.20
CA GLN A 863 -12.48 -24.93 27.60
C GLN A 863 -12.13 -24.40 28.98
N THR A 864 -11.56 -23.22 29.05
CA THR A 864 -11.72 -22.36 30.21
C THR A 864 -13.22 -22.11 30.35
N ALA A 865 -13.82 -22.74 31.36
CA ALA A 865 -15.19 -22.47 31.76
C ALA A 865 -15.28 -21.00 32.24
N THR A 866 -15.54 -20.06 31.34
CA THR A 866 -16.09 -18.78 31.72
C THR A 866 -17.58 -19.00 31.97
N ALA A 867 -17.97 -18.91 33.22
CA ALA A 867 -19.35 -18.93 33.67
C ALA A 867 -20.14 -17.89 32.85
N LYS A 868 -21.04 -18.36 32.00
CA LYS A 868 -22.04 -17.54 31.37
C LYS A 868 -23.00 -17.05 32.45
N THR A 869 -22.85 -15.83 32.90
CA THR A 869 -23.89 -15.10 33.57
C THR A 869 -25.08 -14.94 32.61
N LYS A 870 -26.21 -15.51 32.99
CA LYS A 870 -27.49 -15.33 32.29
C LYS A 870 -27.80 -13.83 32.16
N PRO A 871 -28.27 -13.35 30.99
CA PRO A 871 -28.80 -12.01 30.91
C PRO A 871 -30.07 -11.91 31.74
N VAL A 872 -30.13 -10.92 32.60
CA VAL A 872 -31.31 -10.52 33.36
C VAL A 872 -32.40 -10.11 32.37
N ALA A 873 -33.58 -10.68 32.54
CA ALA A 873 -34.79 -10.39 31.78
C ALA A 873 -35.14 -8.90 31.87
N LYS A 874 -35.34 -8.25 30.72
CA LYS A 874 -36.02 -6.95 30.62
C LYS A 874 -37.50 -7.05 30.98
N PRO A 875 -38.06 -6.08 31.70
CA PRO A 875 -39.48 -6.09 32.07
C PRO A 875 -40.37 -5.83 30.85
N ALA A 876 -41.51 -6.50 30.86
CA ALA A 876 -42.58 -6.40 29.87
C ALA A 876 -43.13 -4.97 29.76
N ALA A 877 -43.22 -4.47 28.54
CA ALA A 877 -43.94 -3.26 28.21
C ALA A 877 -45.37 -3.60 27.82
N LYS A 878 -46.30 -2.87 28.41
CA LYS A 878 -47.75 -2.95 28.26
C LYS A 878 -48.23 -2.44 26.90
N ALA A 879 -49.23 -3.18 26.42
CA ALA A 879 -50.44 -2.77 25.66
C ALA A 879 -50.39 -1.74 24.52
N LYS A 880 -50.78 -2.23 23.33
CA LYS A 880 -51.33 -1.45 22.20
C LYS A 880 -52.52 -0.60 22.59
N PRO A 881 -52.77 0.50 21.89
CA PRO A 881 -54.11 0.81 21.40
C PRO A 881 -54.18 0.86 19.86
N ALA A 882 -55.45 0.81 19.41
CA ALA A 882 -56.02 0.44 18.15
C ALA A 882 -55.72 1.36 16.96
N ALA A 883 -55.96 0.77 15.81
CA ALA A 883 -55.96 1.30 14.48
C ALA A 883 -56.78 2.56 14.26
N THR A 884 -56.26 3.50 13.45
CA THR A 884 -57.04 4.40 12.63
C THR A 884 -56.49 4.48 11.19
N ALA A 885 -57.46 4.66 10.30
CA ALA A 885 -57.50 4.44 8.87
C ALA A 885 -56.44 5.09 7.99
N LYS A 886 -56.16 4.42 6.88
CA LYS A 886 -55.52 4.93 5.64
C LYS A 886 -56.25 6.16 5.08
N PRO A 887 -55.57 7.07 4.44
CA PRO A 887 -56.06 7.73 3.24
C PRO A 887 -55.34 7.25 1.98
N ALA A 888 -56.13 7.27 0.88
CA ALA A 888 -55.82 6.77 -0.45
C ALA A 888 -54.75 7.61 -1.22
N PRO A 889 -54.21 7.10 -2.34
CA PRO A 889 -53.06 7.68 -3.01
C PRO A 889 -53.45 8.86 -3.92
N ALA A 890 -52.57 9.88 -3.94
CA ALA A 890 -52.71 11.02 -4.83
C ALA A 890 -51.97 10.72 -6.18
N THR A 891 -52.66 11.10 -7.22
CA THR A 891 -52.35 11.01 -8.65
C THR A 891 -51.08 11.82 -9.04
N PRO A 892 -50.28 11.41 -10.02
CA PRO A 892 -49.15 12.16 -10.51
C PRO A 892 -49.53 13.29 -11.48
N PRO A 893 -48.72 14.37 -11.58
CA PRO A 893 -49.00 15.45 -12.51
C PRO A 893 -48.46 15.15 -13.94
N LEU A 894 -49.25 15.64 -14.87
CA LEU A 894 -49.15 15.56 -16.33
C LEU A 894 -47.88 16.15 -16.90
N LYS A 895 -47.36 15.50 -17.95
CA LYS A 895 -46.36 16.01 -18.90
C LYS A 895 -46.92 17.18 -19.72
N PRO A 896 -46.10 18.16 -20.13
CA PRO A 896 -46.51 19.08 -21.18
C PRO A 896 -46.17 18.50 -22.56
N ALA A 897 -47.07 18.81 -23.48
CA ALA A 897 -47.13 18.29 -24.83
C ALA A 897 -46.08 18.85 -25.79
N THR A 898 -45.69 18.02 -26.73
CA THR A 898 -45.00 18.27 -28.01
C THR A 898 -45.85 19.10 -28.96
N PRO A 899 -45.27 19.93 -29.81
CA PRO A 899 -45.92 20.31 -31.05
C PRO A 899 -45.38 19.52 -32.27
N THR A 900 -46.29 19.10 -33.09
CA THR A 900 -46.31 18.35 -34.32
C THR A 900 -45.74 19.12 -35.50
N ALA A 901 -44.92 18.49 -36.26
CA ALA A 901 -44.93 17.98 -37.68
C ALA A 901 -45.26 18.91 -38.85
N THR A 902 -44.23 18.95 -39.73
CA THR A 902 -44.16 18.63 -41.20
C THR A 902 -44.81 19.59 -42.20
N PRO A 903 -44.48 19.55 -43.56
CA PRO A 903 -43.50 18.76 -44.29
C PRO A 903 -42.88 19.42 -45.55
N LYS A 904 -41.96 18.64 -46.26
CA LYS A 904 -41.68 18.62 -47.71
C LYS A 904 -40.62 19.61 -48.29
N THR A 905 -39.62 19.29 -49.08
CA THR A 905 -39.51 18.45 -50.26
C THR A 905 -38.01 18.27 -50.63
N GLY A 906 -37.62 17.10 -51.10
CA GLY A 906 -36.36 16.86 -51.82
C GLY A 906 -36.41 17.36 -53.28
N PRO A 907 -35.46 17.02 -54.19
CA PRO A 907 -34.72 15.77 -54.31
C PRO A 907 -33.23 15.86 -54.79
N ALA A 908 -32.51 14.75 -54.60
CA ALA A 908 -31.54 14.04 -55.45
C ALA A 908 -30.50 14.77 -56.29
N ALA A 909 -29.24 14.31 -56.15
CA ALA A 909 -28.42 13.71 -57.24
C ALA A 909 -27.08 13.16 -56.73
N THR A 910 -26.83 11.91 -57.01
CA THR A 910 -25.59 11.13 -56.86
C THR A 910 -24.76 11.19 -58.18
N PRO A 911 -23.61 10.44 -58.27
CA PRO A 911 -22.24 10.91 -58.43
C PRO A 911 -21.67 10.76 -59.87
N PRO A 912 -20.37 10.92 -60.11
CA PRO A 912 -19.64 9.75 -60.61
C PRO A 912 -18.15 9.63 -60.19
N THR A 913 -17.79 8.42 -59.96
CA THR A 913 -16.67 7.56 -60.39
C THR A 913 -15.51 8.17 -61.18
N SER A 914 -14.26 7.85 -60.79
CA SER A 914 -13.35 7.02 -61.57
C SER A 914 -11.94 6.93 -60.97
N ARG A 915 -11.46 5.72 -60.83
CA ARG A 915 -10.04 5.28 -60.82
C ARG A 915 -9.45 5.40 -62.26
N PRO A 916 -8.09 5.30 -62.49
CA PRO A 916 -7.25 4.19 -62.08
C PRO A 916 -5.78 4.57 -61.75
N GLY A 917 -5.02 3.61 -61.14
CA GLY A 917 -3.58 3.59 -61.13
C GLY A 917 -2.95 3.21 -62.47
N PRO A 918 -1.62 3.05 -62.60
CA PRO A 918 -0.94 1.81 -62.18
C PRO A 918 0.55 1.91 -61.77
N GLU A 919 0.99 0.82 -61.15
CA GLU A 919 2.21 0.01 -61.32
C GLU A 919 3.63 0.58 -61.19
N SER A 920 4.33 -0.08 -60.32
CA SER A 920 5.57 -0.89 -60.40
C SER A 920 6.91 -0.15 -60.34
N THR A 921 7.79 -0.52 -59.42
CA THR A 921 8.87 -1.51 -59.58
C THR A 921 9.80 -1.49 -58.34
N LYS A 922 10.03 -2.66 -57.79
CA LYS A 922 11.27 -3.03 -57.06
C LYS A 922 12.34 -3.42 -58.12
N PRO A 923 13.68 -3.56 -57.86
CA PRO A 923 14.31 -4.00 -56.63
C PRO A 923 15.74 -3.40 -56.40
N GLY A 924 16.40 -3.78 -55.29
CA GLY A 924 17.86 -3.66 -55.24
C GLY A 924 18.49 -3.78 -53.80
N LYS A 925 18.97 -4.98 -53.50
CA LYS A 925 19.89 -5.31 -52.39
C LYS A 925 21.24 -4.60 -52.50
N ARG A 926 21.84 -4.27 -51.35
CA ARG A 926 23.21 -4.62 -50.84
C ARG A 926 23.58 -3.75 -49.66
N GLN A 927 23.78 -4.37 -48.48
CA GLN A 927 25.05 -4.82 -47.84
C GLN A 927 25.95 -3.71 -47.28
N GLN A 928 26.12 -3.83 -45.95
CA GLN A 928 27.36 -3.70 -45.15
C GLN A 928 27.84 -2.31 -44.73
N GLY A 929 28.05 -2.20 -43.43
CA GLY A 929 29.05 -1.34 -42.81
C GLY A 929 28.59 -0.69 -41.49
N GLY A 930 28.88 -1.35 -40.35
CA GLY A 930 29.05 -0.63 -39.09
C GLY A 930 30.52 -0.13 -39.07
N PRO A 931 30.98 0.50 -38.04
CA PRO A 931 30.40 0.78 -36.72
C PRO A 931 30.68 2.21 -36.24
N GLY A 932 30.16 2.55 -35.09
CA GLY A 932 30.92 3.38 -34.17
C GLY A 932 30.36 4.69 -33.69
N PHE A 933 30.14 4.71 -32.43
CA PHE A 933 30.50 5.73 -31.43
C PHE A 933 29.84 7.14 -31.42
N PHE A 934 29.30 7.43 -30.21
CA PHE A 934 29.14 8.72 -29.56
C PHE A 934 28.17 9.74 -30.19
N GLU A 935 26.98 9.99 -29.49
CA GLU A 935 26.79 11.12 -28.59
C GLU A 935 25.59 10.86 -27.67
#